data_1595a603de5d9c12589751804b7efcc8
#
_entry.id   1595a603de5d9c12589751804b7efcc8
#
_cell.length_a   1.000
_cell.length_b   1.000
_cell.length_c   1.000
_cell.angle_alpha   90.00
_cell.angle_beta   90.00
_cell.angle_gamma   90.00
#
_symmetry.space_group_name_H-M   'P 1'
#
loop_
_entity.id
_entity.type
_entity.pdbx_description
1 polymer ?
#
loop_
_entity_poly.entity_id
_entity_poly.type
_entity_poly.pdbx_seq_one_letter_code
_entity_poly.pdbx_strand_id
1 'polypeptide(L)'
;VQPDHMMIGEPGSFFVAARLSNGNWYYPVSTGGWQSWDPIAPLPPYLRTTLQATNTFTPISNMDVSRFSGAMVYAGYGSDMAAMMKNSAYNLVYSTQSTPNILFVIMDDVGIDQMETFGYGGGTPPSMPNINAVARQGIRFRNTWSMPECSNGRAAFFVGRYPLRTNIYAAIGDNDLANSQITPYDVTVPKLLQQANYESALFGKFGVAGPDNNQAAYNAPTELGWDYFYGWIGGLPGSIDSTAGGIAATGTYACGFVPSAVSQSGACYYANNRCTKISQTSAVEQNAAGLQCLDSGGIFVPNQSCGIPPANLNFNKQNAYYVSPLVIIENGKDVVQVPLSDRRARGYRTRIEADAAINWINGRTNSSKPWMATVSFSSAHTPWQQAPKTLAPVSFNSGIDDLDCTNTTDGRILQNQMTEGLDTEFGRILIETGLATRGADGALIYDPKASNTVIVIIGDNGTLGGAVKSPFNPNHAKATAYQTGVWDPLIVAGPMVANPDREVNHMVNMVDLFQFFGELAKIDAHSVVPRTLDSVALLPYLTNPDQASLRTINFTQGGFNIQANGGHNAPCVFSASSCSQVPISKSVCQDNGGVWWGSGYTDSTVIPNGEVGYDSCYAVNEAKYIQAGDMSNQVTIIPGSTNAIRNDKYKLIQNETQTFDPSSTAVAPNIVVSYEFFEIDQATPLPKLDDPDLAIQTPYTGEVLTAYNDLYAKLQSLLVSEPYCPGDGNNDRVVNAEDMLNWYKIYNFAESSDIWSSVYNFMESGVWSGITSTTDQQVIEQNMNTTCQKSYGIY
;
A
#
# COMPACT_ATOMS: atom_id res chain seq x y z
N VAL A 1 -5.91 -22.45 -27.61
CA VAL A 1 -6.26 -21.13 -28.13
C VAL A 1 -7.77 -21.04 -28.27
N GLN A 2 -8.38 -20.02 -27.72
CA GLN A 2 -9.81 -19.75 -27.82
C GLN A 2 -10.00 -18.48 -28.67
N PRO A 3 -10.46 -18.59 -29.90
CA PRO A 3 -10.78 -17.45 -30.75
C PRO A 3 -11.98 -16.66 -30.23
N ASP A 4 -12.02 -15.37 -30.56
CA ASP A 4 -13.19 -14.53 -30.34
C ASP A 4 -14.44 -15.21 -30.87
N HIS A 5 -15.53 -15.14 -30.11
CA HIS A 5 -16.80 -15.83 -30.48
C HIS A 5 -17.33 -15.43 -31.88
N MET A 6 -17.01 -14.22 -32.32
CA MET A 6 -17.40 -13.73 -33.66
C MET A 6 -16.59 -14.38 -34.81
N MET A 7 -15.46 -15.02 -34.49
CA MET A 7 -14.61 -15.70 -35.46
C MET A 7 -14.82 -17.22 -35.47
N ILE A 8 -15.61 -17.76 -34.56
CA ILE A 8 -15.92 -19.18 -34.49
C ILE A 8 -16.74 -19.58 -35.75
N GLY A 9 -16.27 -20.62 -36.46
CA GLY A 9 -16.88 -21.09 -37.73
C GLY A 9 -16.24 -20.49 -38.97
N GLU A 10 -15.40 -19.45 -38.84
CA GLU A 10 -14.72 -18.84 -39.98
C GLU A 10 -13.40 -19.55 -40.32
N PRO A 11 -12.98 -19.53 -41.60
CA PRO A 11 -11.64 -20.00 -41.98
C PRO A 11 -10.57 -19.10 -41.33
N GLY A 12 -9.58 -19.71 -40.72
CA GLY A 12 -8.52 -18.98 -40.07
C GLY A 12 -7.21 -19.74 -39.99
N SER A 13 -6.23 -19.10 -39.41
CA SER A 13 -4.88 -19.64 -39.23
C SER A 13 -4.44 -19.49 -37.78
N PHE A 14 -3.76 -20.49 -37.25
CA PHE A 14 -3.02 -20.39 -35.99
C PHE A 14 -1.54 -20.16 -36.30
N PHE A 15 -0.94 -19.25 -35.54
CA PHE A 15 0.46 -18.88 -35.64
C PHE A 15 1.17 -19.22 -34.35
N VAL A 16 2.39 -19.72 -34.45
CA VAL A 16 3.26 -20.00 -33.31
C VAL A 16 4.65 -19.48 -33.60
N ALA A 17 5.22 -18.72 -32.67
CA ALA A 17 6.61 -18.24 -32.77
C ALA A 17 7.29 -18.37 -31.43
N ALA A 18 8.59 -18.66 -31.43
CA ALA A 18 9.43 -18.65 -30.23
C ALA A 18 10.51 -17.60 -30.37
N ARG A 19 10.71 -16.81 -29.30
CA ARG A 19 11.81 -15.88 -29.15
C ARG A 19 12.80 -16.45 -28.16
N LEU A 20 14.07 -16.58 -28.51
CA LEU A 20 15.12 -16.97 -27.58
C LEU A 20 15.65 -15.75 -26.80
N SER A 21 16.36 -16.00 -25.70
CA SER A 21 16.95 -14.96 -24.86
C SER A 21 17.96 -14.07 -25.58
N ASN A 22 18.57 -14.56 -26.64
CA ASN A 22 19.48 -13.81 -27.52
C ASN A 22 18.75 -12.91 -28.55
N GLY A 23 17.43 -12.84 -28.50
CA GLY A 23 16.58 -12.05 -29.41
C GLY A 23 16.19 -12.73 -30.71
N ASN A 24 16.76 -13.88 -31.05
CA ASN A 24 16.42 -14.60 -32.28
C ASN A 24 15.03 -15.22 -32.22
N TRP A 25 14.31 -15.18 -33.36
CA TRP A 25 12.98 -15.75 -33.50
C TRP A 25 12.98 -17.02 -34.31
N TYR A 26 12.07 -17.93 -33.98
CA TYR A 26 11.87 -19.20 -34.61
C TYR A 26 10.38 -19.49 -34.73
N TYR A 27 10.00 -20.34 -35.71
CA TYR A 27 8.66 -20.87 -35.84
C TYR A 27 8.70 -22.38 -36.03
N PRO A 28 7.69 -23.12 -35.54
CA PRO A 28 7.59 -24.57 -35.75
C PRO A 28 7.11 -24.88 -37.14
N VAL A 29 7.70 -25.92 -37.78
CA VAL A 29 7.24 -26.42 -39.08
C VAL A 29 6.39 -27.67 -38.87
N SER A 30 5.37 -27.84 -39.72
CA SER A 30 4.42 -28.95 -39.62
C SER A 30 5.06 -30.34 -39.80
N THR A 31 6.22 -30.41 -40.42
CA THR A 31 7.02 -31.64 -40.58
C THR A 31 7.91 -31.96 -39.38
N GLY A 32 7.85 -31.16 -38.34
CA GLY A 32 8.67 -31.24 -37.12
C GLY A 32 9.92 -30.36 -37.19
N GLY A 33 10.30 -29.84 -36.01
CA GLY A 33 11.42 -28.93 -35.84
C GLY A 33 11.05 -27.45 -35.87
N TRP A 34 12.08 -26.60 -35.71
CA TRP A 34 11.96 -25.16 -35.65
C TRP A 34 12.90 -24.51 -36.65
N GLN A 35 12.41 -23.51 -37.39
CA GLN A 35 13.19 -22.70 -38.33
C GLN A 35 13.32 -21.26 -37.82
N SER A 36 14.46 -20.63 -38.14
CA SER A 36 14.67 -19.22 -37.82
C SER A 36 13.69 -18.35 -38.61
N TRP A 37 13.22 -17.31 -37.96
CA TRP A 37 12.26 -16.36 -38.51
C TRP A 37 12.73 -14.95 -38.35
N ASP A 38 12.62 -14.15 -39.40
CA ASP A 38 12.81 -12.72 -39.34
C ASP A 38 11.46 -12.07 -39.02
N PRO A 39 11.30 -11.35 -37.88
CA PRO A 39 10.01 -10.76 -37.49
C PRO A 39 9.47 -9.72 -38.48
N ILE A 40 10.31 -9.21 -39.38
CA ILE A 40 9.87 -8.30 -40.47
C ILE A 40 9.12 -9.06 -41.58
N ALA A 41 9.41 -10.34 -41.72
CA ALA A 41 8.74 -11.20 -42.71
C ALA A 41 7.41 -11.77 -42.19
N PRO A 42 6.43 -12.04 -43.05
CA PRO A 42 5.19 -12.70 -42.62
C PRO A 42 5.47 -14.03 -41.94
N LEU A 43 4.94 -14.23 -40.72
CA LEU A 43 5.02 -15.50 -40.01
C LEU A 43 4.21 -16.58 -40.74
N PRO A 44 4.79 -17.73 -41.12
CA PRO A 44 4.03 -18.84 -41.67
C PRO A 44 3.02 -19.38 -40.67
N PRO A 45 1.79 -19.70 -41.13
CA PRO A 45 0.81 -20.31 -40.22
C PRO A 45 1.26 -21.73 -39.84
N TYR A 46 1.14 -22.05 -38.56
CA TYR A 46 1.34 -23.39 -38.05
C TYR A 46 0.24 -24.34 -38.47
N LEU A 47 -1.01 -23.85 -38.45
CA LEU A 47 -2.19 -24.61 -38.82
C LEU A 47 -3.21 -23.69 -39.54
N ARG A 48 -3.79 -24.15 -40.61
CA ARG A 48 -4.95 -23.52 -41.26
C ARG A 48 -6.16 -24.40 -41.09
N THR A 49 -7.26 -23.85 -40.57
CA THR A 49 -8.48 -24.60 -40.28
C THR A 49 -9.65 -23.67 -40.09
N THR A 50 -10.85 -24.21 -39.93
CA THR A 50 -12.00 -23.48 -39.42
C THR A 50 -11.85 -23.30 -37.93
N LEU A 51 -11.94 -22.06 -37.46
CA LEU A 51 -11.76 -21.71 -36.02
C LEU A 51 -12.92 -22.30 -35.22
N GLN A 52 -12.59 -23.02 -34.16
CA GLN A 52 -13.57 -23.59 -33.24
C GLN A 52 -13.48 -22.89 -31.88
N ALA A 53 -14.49 -23.02 -31.03
CA ALA A 53 -14.52 -22.40 -29.70
C ALA A 53 -13.29 -22.79 -28.86
N THR A 54 -12.76 -23.98 -29.02
CA THR A 54 -11.50 -24.42 -28.43
C THR A 54 -10.68 -25.17 -29.47
N ASN A 55 -9.44 -24.72 -29.70
CA ASN A 55 -8.52 -25.39 -30.63
C ASN A 55 -7.27 -25.83 -29.87
N THR A 56 -6.92 -27.09 -29.92
CA THR A 56 -5.77 -27.67 -29.27
C THR A 56 -4.73 -28.12 -30.29
N PHE A 57 -3.48 -27.75 -30.13
CA PHE A 57 -2.35 -28.21 -30.94
C PHE A 57 -1.08 -28.24 -30.09
N THR A 58 -0.13 -29.10 -30.47
CA THR A 58 1.11 -29.34 -29.70
C THR A 58 2.31 -28.97 -30.55
N PRO A 59 2.76 -27.70 -30.56
CA PRO A 59 3.93 -27.25 -31.33
C PRO A 59 5.24 -27.72 -30.74
N ILE A 60 5.27 -28.10 -29.46
CA ILE A 60 6.44 -28.63 -28.73
C ILE A 60 6.02 -29.96 -28.09
N SER A 61 6.76 -31.05 -28.41
CA SER A 61 6.56 -32.36 -27.81
C SER A 61 7.90 -32.98 -27.53
N ASN A 62 8.11 -33.48 -26.31
CA ASN A 62 9.30 -34.23 -25.87
C ASN A 62 10.64 -33.54 -26.16
N MET A 63 10.69 -32.20 -26.11
CA MET A 63 11.88 -31.39 -26.30
C MET A 63 12.52 -31.10 -24.95
N ASP A 64 13.83 -31.35 -24.78
CA ASP A 64 14.59 -30.82 -23.66
C ASP A 64 14.79 -29.32 -23.83
N VAL A 65 14.02 -28.56 -23.05
CA VAL A 65 14.02 -27.09 -23.09
C VAL A 65 15.03 -26.48 -22.11
N SER A 66 15.73 -27.26 -21.32
CA SER A 66 16.71 -26.79 -20.32
C SER A 66 17.83 -25.91 -20.93
N ARG A 67 18.15 -26.15 -22.19
CA ARG A 67 19.17 -25.40 -22.96
C ARG A 67 18.68 -24.05 -23.52
N PHE A 68 17.39 -23.76 -23.41
CA PHE A 68 16.75 -22.59 -23.97
C PHE A 68 16.23 -21.66 -22.88
N SER A 69 16.98 -21.51 -21.79
CA SER A 69 16.61 -20.61 -20.68
C SER A 69 16.26 -19.22 -21.21
N GLY A 70 15.11 -18.69 -20.79
CA GLY A 70 14.60 -17.40 -21.25
C GLY A 70 13.91 -17.42 -22.63
N ALA A 71 13.68 -18.60 -23.22
CA ALA A 71 12.87 -18.70 -24.44
C ALA A 71 11.38 -18.47 -24.12
N MET A 72 10.71 -17.75 -25.00
CA MET A 72 9.28 -17.45 -24.92
C MET A 72 8.58 -17.96 -26.18
N VAL A 73 7.45 -18.66 -26.02
CA VAL A 73 6.64 -19.15 -27.13
C VAL A 73 5.30 -18.43 -27.11
N TYR A 74 4.99 -17.85 -28.26
CA TYR A 74 3.75 -17.13 -28.49
C TYR A 74 2.86 -17.95 -29.40
N ALA A 75 1.54 -17.91 -29.16
CA ALA A 75 0.55 -18.45 -30.07
C ALA A 75 -0.57 -17.43 -30.28
N GLY A 76 -1.06 -17.37 -31.51
CA GLY A 76 -2.15 -16.49 -31.89
C GLY A 76 -2.97 -17.02 -33.02
N TYR A 77 -4.04 -16.30 -33.41
CA TYR A 77 -4.93 -16.68 -34.48
C TYR A 77 -5.40 -15.45 -35.26
N GLY A 78 -5.79 -15.68 -36.51
CA GLY A 78 -6.32 -14.64 -37.38
C GLY A 78 -6.55 -15.18 -38.80
N SER A 79 -7.12 -14.39 -39.70
CA SER A 79 -7.17 -14.73 -41.12
C SER A 79 -5.75 -14.82 -41.72
N ASP A 80 -4.88 -13.96 -41.23
CA ASP A 80 -3.46 -13.90 -41.55
C ASP A 80 -2.69 -13.25 -40.36
N MET A 81 -1.35 -13.16 -40.46
CA MET A 81 -0.52 -12.56 -39.46
C MET A 81 -0.87 -11.08 -39.21
N ALA A 82 -1.16 -10.31 -40.23
CA ALA A 82 -1.46 -8.88 -40.09
C ALA A 82 -2.77 -8.69 -39.30
N ALA A 83 -3.78 -9.48 -39.55
CA ALA A 83 -5.04 -9.48 -38.81
C ALA A 83 -4.81 -9.89 -37.33
N MET A 84 -4.01 -10.93 -37.10
CA MET A 84 -3.62 -11.36 -35.76
C MET A 84 -2.95 -10.22 -34.96
N MET A 85 -1.96 -9.54 -35.55
CA MET A 85 -1.23 -8.46 -34.93
C MET A 85 -2.13 -7.24 -34.68
N LYS A 86 -2.94 -6.87 -35.67
CA LYS A 86 -3.86 -5.72 -35.57
C LYS A 86 -4.88 -5.89 -34.45
N ASN A 87 -5.35 -7.11 -34.23
CA ASN A 87 -6.38 -7.43 -33.24
C ASN A 87 -5.76 -7.88 -31.91
N SER A 88 -4.43 -7.84 -31.77
CA SER A 88 -3.70 -8.35 -30.60
C SER A 88 -4.09 -9.80 -30.22
N ALA A 89 -4.49 -10.59 -31.22
CA ALA A 89 -4.99 -11.95 -31.04
C ALA A 89 -3.85 -12.98 -30.87
N TYR A 90 -2.89 -12.69 -30.00
CA TYR A 90 -1.80 -13.60 -29.66
C TYR A 90 -1.41 -13.42 -28.19
N ASN A 91 -0.92 -14.49 -27.57
CA ASN A 91 -0.47 -14.52 -26.18
C ASN A 91 0.81 -15.32 -26.03
N LEU A 92 1.55 -15.02 -24.97
CA LEU A 92 2.64 -15.88 -24.49
C LEU A 92 2.00 -17.17 -23.93
N VAL A 93 2.31 -18.30 -24.52
CA VAL A 93 1.71 -19.61 -24.13
C VAL A 93 2.69 -20.53 -23.41
N TYR A 94 3.99 -20.26 -23.50
CA TYR A 94 5.03 -21.02 -22.82
C TYR A 94 6.30 -20.19 -22.65
N SER A 95 6.99 -20.35 -21.53
CA SER A 95 8.30 -19.76 -21.29
C SER A 95 9.17 -20.75 -20.54
N THR A 96 10.43 -20.85 -20.94
CA THR A 96 11.45 -21.65 -20.24
C THR A 96 12.09 -20.89 -19.08
N GLN A 97 11.77 -19.61 -18.94
CA GLN A 97 12.17 -18.84 -17.77
C GLN A 97 11.44 -19.38 -16.54
N SER A 98 12.17 -19.72 -15.49
CA SER A 98 11.55 -20.05 -14.20
C SER A 98 10.72 -18.86 -13.73
N THR A 99 9.57 -19.14 -13.15
CA THR A 99 8.75 -18.12 -12.51
C THR A 99 9.60 -17.38 -11.46
N PRO A 100 9.75 -16.05 -11.53
CA PRO A 100 10.64 -15.33 -10.65
C PRO A 100 10.11 -15.30 -9.22
N ASN A 101 10.99 -15.19 -8.26
CA ASN A 101 10.62 -14.77 -6.92
C ASN A 101 10.22 -13.29 -6.93
N ILE A 102 9.47 -12.86 -5.93
CA ILE A 102 9.00 -11.50 -5.79
C ILE A 102 9.41 -10.96 -4.42
N LEU A 103 10.19 -9.90 -4.40
CA LEU A 103 10.46 -9.09 -3.21
C LEU A 103 9.69 -7.78 -3.36
N PHE A 104 8.58 -7.66 -2.62
CA PHE A 104 7.74 -6.47 -2.63
C PHE A 104 8.04 -5.63 -1.38
N VAL A 105 8.56 -4.43 -1.59
CA VAL A 105 9.00 -3.51 -0.54
C VAL A 105 8.04 -2.31 -0.51
N ILE A 106 7.44 -2.09 0.64
CA ILE A 106 6.51 -0.98 0.88
C ILE A 106 7.17 -0.03 1.88
N MET A 107 7.25 1.25 1.51
CA MET A 107 7.74 2.34 2.35
C MET A 107 6.54 3.12 2.87
N ASP A 108 6.39 3.23 4.18
CA ASP A 108 5.23 3.87 4.81
C ASP A 108 5.46 5.39 4.91
N ASP A 109 4.55 6.20 4.37
CA ASP A 109 4.65 7.66 4.32
C ASP A 109 5.89 8.21 3.60
N VAL A 110 6.35 7.54 2.56
CA VAL A 110 7.48 7.98 1.74
C VAL A 110 7.01 8.30 0.33
N GLY A 111 6.54 9.52 0.13
CA GLY A 111 6.14 10.04 -1.17
C GLY A 111 7.33 10.35 -2.08
N ILE A 112 7.04 10.70 -3.32
CA ILE A 112 8.08 10.99 -4.31
C ILE A 112 8.96 12.20 -3.92
N ASP A 113 8.43 13.12 -3.11
CA ASP A 113 9.13 14.29 -2.59
C ASP A 113 10.36 13.95 -1.75
N GLN A 114 10.47 12.72 -1.24
CA GLN A 114 11.61 12.20 -0.48
C GLN A 114 12.73 11.63 -1.37
N MET A 115 12.46 11.37 -2.66
CA MET A 115 13.23 10.47 -3.50
C MET A 115 14.22 11.20 -4.44
N GLU A 116 15.51 11.23 -4.07
CA GLU A 116 16.57 11.80 -4.90
C GLU A 116 16.68 11.12 -6.27
N THR A 117 16.47 9.81 -6.34
CA THR A 117 16.53 9.05 -7.61
C THR A 117 15.45 9.46 -8.63
N PHE A 118 14.43 10.21 -8.20
CA PHE A 118 13.41 10.84 -9.05
C PHE A 118 13.67 12.35 -9.27
N GLY A 119 14.77 12.87 -8.73
CA GLY A 119 15.14 14.29 -8.85
C GLY A 119 14.54 15.19 -7.76
N TYR A 120 13.99 14.59 -6.67
CA TYR A 120 13.41 15.31 -5.54
C TYR A 120 14.22 15.07 -4.26
N GLY A 121 13.68 15.35 -3.10
CA GLY A 121 14.36 15.17 -1.81
C GLY A 121 14.71 16.49 -1.12
N GLY A 122 14.37 17.64 -1.73
CA GLY A 122 14.66 18.97 -1.20
C GLY A 122 16.16 19.26 -1.13
N GLY A 123 16.56 20.12 -0.20
CA GLY A 123 17.97 20.49 -0.01
C GLY A 123 18.81 19.42 0.70
N THR A 124 18.18 18.49 1.38
CA THR A 124 18.81 17.39 2.13
C THR A 124 17.98 16.12 1.99
N PRO A 125 18.15 15.36 0.88
CA PRO A 125 17.45 14.10 0.69
C PRO A 125 17.97 13.04 1.69
N PRO A 126 17.14 12.05 2.06
CA PRO A 126 17.64 10.88 2.76
C PRO A 126 18.61 10.10 1.87
N SER A 127 19.67 9.55 2.46
CA SER A 127 20.66 8.74 1.72
C SER A 127 20.10 7.34 1.47
N MET A 128 19.85 6.99 0.21
CA MET A 128 19.29 5.70 -0.20
C MET A 128 20.12 4.98 -1.25
N PRO A 129 21.40 4.67 -0.97
CA PRO A 129 22.31 4.09 -1.96
C PRO A 129 21.90 2.68 -2.43
N ASN A 130 21.21 1.88 -1.57
CA ASN A 130 20.81 0.52 -1.89
C ASN A 130 19.57 0.51 -2.80
N ILE A 131 18.56 1.32 -2.50
CA ILE A 131 17.39 1.53 -3.38
C ILE A 131 17.84 2.10 -4.73
N ASN A 132 18.75 3.08 -4.72
CA ASN A 132 19.31 3.65 -5.94
C ASN A 132 20.08 2.62 -6.78
N ALA A 133 20.80 1.67 -6.16
CA ALA A 133 21.48 0.59 -6.87
C ALA A 133 20.49 -0.36 -7.57
N VAL A 134 19.37 -0.69 -6.92
CA VAL A 134 18.30 -1.49 -7.52
C VAL A 134 17.60 -0.71 -8.64
N ALA A 135 17.34 0.59 -8.46
CA ALA A 135 16.71 1.44 -9.46
C ALA A 135 17.51 1.47 -10.78
N ARG A 136 18.85 1.49 -10.70
CA ARG A 136 19.75 1.41 -11.88
C ARG A 136 19.66 0.06 -12.63
N GLN A 137 19.16 -0.98 -12.02
CA GLN A 137 18.91 -2.28 -12.66
C GLN A 137 17.44 -2.47 -13.04
N GLY A 138 16.64 -1.43 -12.91
CA GLY A 138 15.19 -1.46 -13.11
C GLY A 138 14.67 -0.26 -13.89
N ILE A 139 13.42 0.01 -13.64
CA ILE A 139 12.65 1.12 -14.20
C ILE A 139 12.12 1.95 -13.04
N ARG A 140 12.22 3.28 -13.17
CA ARG A 140 11.52 4.25 -12.33
C ARG A 140 10.24 4.69 -13.04
N PHE A 141 9.10 4.40 -12.44
CA PHE A 141 7.80 4.87 -12.92
C PHE A 141 7.54 6.26 -12.34
N ARG A 142 7.79 7.30 -13.13
CA ARG A 142 7.76 8.70 -12.68
C ARG A 142 6.35 9.22 -12.41
N ASN A 143 5.33 8.58 -12.94
CA ASN A 143 3.96 9.08 -12.94
C ASN A 143 2.99 8.08 -12.26
N THR A 144 3.35 7.65 -11.06
CA THR A 144 2.56 6.68 -10.28
C THR A 144 1.68 7.39 -9.27
N TRP A 145 0.40 7.05 -9.26
CA TRP A 145 -0.53 7.49 -8.24
C TRP A 145 -0.86 6.38 -7.25
N SER A 146 -0.87 6.76 -5.97
CA SER A 146 -1.40 5.99 -4.85
C SER A 146 -2.82 6.44 -4.48
N MET A 147 -3.31 5.90 -3.36
CA MET A 147 -4.44 6.45 -2.63
C MET A 147 -3.93 7.37 -1.52
N PRO A 148 -4.79 8.27 -0.97
CA PRO A 148 -4.37 9.30 -0.04
C PRO A 148 -3.83 8.80 1.31
N GLU A 149 -4.14 7.58 1.73
CA GLU A 149 -3.75 7.03 3.02
C GLU A 149 -3.32 5.56 2.96
N CYS A 150 -2.77 5.05 4.08
CA CYS A 150 -2.15 3.73 4.15
C CYS A 150 -3.12 2.59 3.78
N SER A 151 -4.28 2.47 4.47
CA SER A 151 -5.14 1.29 4.30
C SER A 151 -5.81 1.23 2.94
N ASN A 152 -6.29 2.35 2.42
CA ASN A 152 -6.87 2.39 1.07
C ASN A 152 -5.80 2.17 -0.01
N GLY A 153 -4.58 2.69 0.18
CA GLY A 153 -3.44 2.40 -0.68
C GLY A 153 -3.06 0.92 -0.67
N ARG A 154 -2.90 0.36 0.53
CA ARG A 154 -2.57 -1.07 0.69
C ARG A 154 -3.66 -1.99 0.14
N ALA A 155 -4.92 -1.68 0.38
CA ALA A 155 -6.03 -2.39 -0.22
C ALA A 155 -5.96 -2.32 -1.75
N ALA A 156 -5.70 -1.14 -2.32
CA ALA A 156 -5.65 -0.94 -3.76
C ALA A 156 -4.62 -1.85 -4.44
N PHE A 157 -3.39 -1.95 -3.96
CA PHE A 157 -2.40 -2.83 -4.58
C PHE A 157 -2.59 -4.32 -4.21
N PHE A 158 -3.21 -4.66 -3.07
CA PHE A 158 -3.42 -6.07 -2.72
C PHE A 158 -4.62 -6.71 -3.40
N VAL A 159 -5.61 -5.93 -3.86
CA VAL A 159 -6.81 -6.48 -4.53
C VAL A 159 -7.07 -5.92 -5.92
N GLY A 160 -6.26 -4.96 -6.40
CA GLY A 160 -6.35 -4.38 -7.74
C GLY A 160 -7.59 -3.52 -7.98
N ARG A 161 -8.16 -2.93 -6.92
CA ARG A 161 -9.46 -2.25 -6.93
C ARG A 161 -9.41 -0.92 -6.18
N TYR A 162 -10.13 0.07 -6.69
CA TYR A 162 -10.22 1.39 -6.05
C TYR A 162 -11.04 1.38 -4.74
N PRO A 163 -10.86 2.38 -3.87
CA PRO A 163 -11.58 2.50 -2.59
C PRO A 163 -13.10 2.37 -2.69
N LEU A 164 -13.72 2.93 -3.72
CA LEU A 164 -15.17 2.81 -3.96
C LEU A 164 -15.66 1.36 -4.12
N ARG A 165 -14.76 0.42 -4.39
CA ARG A 165 -15.07 -1.01 -4.54
C ARG A 165 -14.69 -1.84 -3.33
N THR A 166 -13.81 -1.33 -2.46
CA THR A 166 -13.35 -2.01 -1.26
C THR A 166 -13.98 -1.45 0.02
N ASN A 167 -14.66 -0.29 -0.07
CA ASN A 167 -15.16 0.50 1.07
C ASN A 167 -14.08 0.96 2.06
N ILE A 168 -12.82 0.93 1.64
CA ILE A 168 -11.70 1.40 2.46
C ILE A 168 -11.27 2.75 1.92
N TYR A 169 -11.69 3.83 2.56
CA TYR A 169 -11.47 5.21 2.09
C TYR A 169 -10.35 5.92 2.85
N ALA A 170 -10.01 5.43 4.04
CA ALA A 170 -8.99 5.99 4.91
C ALA A 170 -8.26 4.88 5.68
N ALA A 171 -7.34 5.25 6.55
CA ALA A 171 -6.71 4.33 7.49
C ALA A 171 -7.76 3.66 8.39
N ILE A 172 -7.66 2.35 8.58
CA ILE A 172 -8.60 1.58 9.40
C ILE A 172 -8.28 1.81 10.87
N GLY A 173 -9.28 2.28 11.63
CA GLY A 173 -9.21 2.49 13.08
C GLY A 173 -10.07 1.49 13.86
N ASP A 174 -9.89 1.49 15.17
CA ASP A 174 -10.56 0.55 16.09
C ASP A 174 -12.11 0.68 16.08
N ASN A 175 -12.62 1.85 15.70
CA ASN A 175 -14.06 2.13 15.64
C ASN A 175 -14.67 1.92 14.25
N ASP A 176 -13.88 1.59 13.24
CA ASP A 176 -14.38 1.40 11.90
C ASP A 176 -15.24 0.15 11.79
N LEU A 177 -16.29 0.22 10.96
CA LEU A 177 -17.14 -0.93 10.70
C LEU A 177 -16.38 -2.02 9.94
N ALA A 178 -16.84 -3.23 10.13
CA ALA A 178 -16.26 -4.41 9.49
C ALA A 178 -16.19 -4.30 7.95
N ASN A 179 -17.11 -3.60 7.32
CA ASN A 179 -17.13 -3.39 5.87
C ASN A 179 -16.07 -2.41 5.35
N SER A 180 -15.32 -1.76 6.23
CA SER A 180 -14.16 -0.93 5.88
C SER A 180 -12.84 -1.73 5.92
N GLN A 181 -12.90 -3.03 5.74
CA GLN A 181 -11.75 -3.95 5.70
C GLN A 181 -11.78 -4.79 4.41
N ILE A 182 -10.62 -5.33 4.00
CA ILE A 182 -10.61 -6.32 2.91
C ILE A 182 -11.39 -7.55 3.39
N THR A 183 -12.35 -7.98 2.59
CA THR A 183 -13.19 -9.14 2.93
C THR A 183 -12.44 -10.44 2.70
N PRO A 184 -12.74 -11.50 3.46
CA PRO A 184 -12.16 -12.83 3.22
C PRO A 184 -12.50 -13.42 1.85
N TYR A 185 -13.51 -12.88 1.18
CA TYR A 185 -13.94 -13.29 -0.17
C TYR A 185 -13.20 -12.55 -1.29
N ASP A 186 -12.47 -11.47 -0.98
CA ASP A 186 -11.66 -10.80 -1.99
C ASP A 186 -10.48 -11.68 -2.43
N VAL A 187 -10.20 -11.67 -3.73
CA VAL A 187 -9.00 -12.29 -4.27
C VAL A 187 -7.84 -11.32 -4.07
N THR A 188 -7.03 -11.60 -3.07
CA THR A 188 -5.82 -10.82 -2.77
C THR A 188 -4.63 -11.31 -3.60
N VAL A 189 -3.55 -10.52 -3.66
CA VAL A 189 -2.30 -10.93 -4.33
C VAL A 189 -1.83 -12.32 -3.89
N PRO A 190 -1.71 -12.65 -2.58
CA PRO A 190 -1.28 -13.98 -2.19
C PRO A 190 -2.25 -15.09 -2.65
N LYS A 191 -3.58 -14.88 -2.59
CA LYS A 191 -4.55 -15.84 -3.12
C LYS A 191 -4.44 -16.02 -4.63
N LEU A 192 -4.16 -14.94 -5.38
CA LEU A 192 -3.90 -14.99 -6.79
C LEU A 192 -2.64 -15.83 -7.07
N LEU A 193 -1.55 -15.56 -6.38
CA LEU A 193 -0.26 -16.22 -6.57
C LEU A 193 -0.26 -17.69 -6.12
N GLN A 194 -1.08 -18.08 -5.15
CA GLN A 194 -1.27 -19.48 -4.77
C GLN A 194 -1.69 -20.36 -5.96
N GLN A 195 -2.43 -19.82 -6.93
CA GLN A 195 -2.81 -20.55 -8.16
C GLN A 195 -1.58 -20.94 -9.01
N ALA A 196 -0.47 -20.22 -8.87
CA ALA A 196 0.82 -20.54 -9.49
C ALA A 196 1.83 -21.16 -8.51
N ASN A 197 1.34 -21.69 -7.38
CA ASN A 197 2.11 -22.41 -6.36
C ASN A 197 3.19 -21.57 -5.67
N TYR A 198 3.00 -20.26 -5.56
CA TYR A 198 3.87 -19.41 -4.73
C TYR A 198 3.64 -19.68 -3.25
N GLU A 199 4.72 -19.55 -2.48
CA GLU A 199 4.67 -19.35 -1.04
C GLU A 199 4.75 -17.85 -0.73
N SER A 200 3.92 -17.36 0.20
CA SER A 200 3.81 -15.93 0.48
C SER A 200 4.06 -15.59 1.95
N ALA A 201 4.75 -14.47 2.18
CA ALA A 201 4.93 -13.92 3.52
C ALA A 201 4.79 -12.41 3.53
N LEU A 202 4.37 -11.86 4.69
CA LEU A 202 4.37 -10.43 4.95
C LEU A 202 5.10 -10.13 6.26
N PHE A 203 6.01 -9.16 6.21
CA PHE A 203 6.82 -8.70 7.33
C PHE A 203 6.55 -7.22 7.57
N GLY A 204 6.19 -6.85 8.80
CA GLY A 204 5.92 -5.47 9.17
C GLY A 204 4.43 -5.12 9.23
N LYS A 205 4.05 -3.94 8.74
CA LYS A 205 2.70 -3.40 8.85
C LYS A 205 1.72 -4.07 7.87
N PHE A 206 0.60 -4.57 8.39
CA PHE A 206 -0.49 -5.14 7.59
C PHE A 206 -1.48 -4.07 7.12
N GLY A 207 -2.27 -3.52 8.03
CA GLY A 207 -3.06 -2.31 7.84
C GLY A 207 -4.25 -2.39 6.87
N VAL A 208 -4.78 -3.60 6.59
CA VAL A 208 -5.91 -3.78 5.66
C VAL A 208 -7.09 -4.57 6.24
N ALA A 209 -6.91 -5.18 7.41
CA ALA A 209 -7.97 -5.90 8.12
C ALA A 209 -7.57 -6.21 9.56
N GLY A 210 -8.57 -6.55 10.42
CA GLY A 210 -8.42 -7.03 11.80
C GLY A 210 -7.64 -6.11 12.73
N PRO A 211 -7.56 -6.48 14.05
CA PRO A 211 -8.31 -7.57 14.69
C PRO A 211 -9.73 -7.16 15.08
N ASP A 212 -10.00 -5.84 15.13
CA ASP A 212 -11.29 -5.33 15.60
C ASP A 212 -12.36 -5.48 14.50
N ASN A 213 -13.59 -5.70 14.90
CA ASN A 213 -14.72 -5.92 13.99
C ASN A 213 -14.46 -7.00 12.92
N ASN A 214 -13.73 -8.06 13.29
CA ASN A 214 -13.31 -9.10 12.37
C ASN A 214 -13.24 -10.46 13.10
N GLN A 215 -14.06 -11.44 12.69
CA GLN A 215 -14.09 -12.76 13.29
C GLN A 215 -12.73 -13.50 13.17
N ALA A 216 -11.98 -13.24 12.10
CA ALA A 216 -10.64 -13.77 11.96
C ALA A 216 -9.65 -13.16 12.96
N ALA A 217 -9.96 -11.99 13.53
CA ALA A 217 -9.13 -11.26 14.48
C ALA A 217 -7.66 -11.19 14.01
N TYR A 218 -6.74 -11.65 14.84
CA TYR A 218 -5.32 -11.70 14.47
C TYR A 218 -5.00 -12.71 13.36
N ASN A 219 -5.90 -13.60 12.99
CA ASN A 219 -5.69 -14.56 11.90
C ASN A 219 -6.02 -13.97 10.51
N ALA A 220 -6.44 -12.71 10.43
CA ALA A 220 -6.82 -12.03 9.19
C ALA A 220 -5.77 -12.16 8.05
N PRO A 221 -4.44 -12.06 8.27
CA PRO A 221 -3.48 -12.29 7.20
C PRO A 221 -3.59 -13.66 6.54
N THR A 222 -3.85 -14.73 7.30
CA THR A 222 -4.01 -16.10 6.75
C THR A 222 -5.31 -16.22 5.96
N GLU A 223 -6.42 -15.68 6.47
CA GLU A 223 -7.71 -15.66 5.76
C GLU A 223 -7.64 -14.87 4.45
N LEU A 224 -6.75 -13.88 4.39
CA LEU A 224 -6.46 -13.11 3.18
C LEU A 224 -5.35 -13.73 2.31
N GLY A 225 -4.85 -14.93 2.66
CA GLY A 225 -4.03 -15.80 1.81
C GLY A 225 -2.53 -15.81 2.08
N TRP A 226 -2.02 -15.10 3.07
CA TRP A 226 -0.58 -15.19 3.42
C TRP A 226 -0.27 -16.49 4.17
N ASP A 227 0.76 -17.22 3.73
CA ASP A 227 1.22 -18.43 4.40
C ASP A 227 1.99 -18.12 5.70
N TYR A 228 2.60 -16.94 5.77
CA TYR A 228 3.37 -16.48 6.93
C TYR A 228 3.21 -14.98 7.14
N PHE A 229 3.05 -14.59 8.40
CA PHE A 229 3.02 -13.19 8.82
C PHE A 229 3.88 -12.98 10.05
N TYR A 230 4.67 -11.90 10.05
CA TYR A 230 5.47 -11.48 11.18
C TYR A 230 5.45 -9.95 11.26
N GLY A 231 4.63 -9.39 12.13
CA GLY A 231 4.49 -7.93 12.11
C GLY A 231 3.35 -7.41 12.99
N TRP A 232 2.71 -6.39 12.49
CA TRP A 232 1.69 -5.61 13.20
C TRP A 232 0.42 -5.53 12.36
N ILE A 233 -0.69 -5.97 12.92
CA ILE A 233 -1.98 -6.00 12.22
C ILE A 233 -2.48 -4.58 11.98
N GLY A 234 -2.51 -3.76 13.02
CA GLY A 234 -2.89 -2.35 12.93
C GLY A 234 -1.74 -1.41 12.58
N GLY A 235 -1.93 -0.14 12.85
CA GLY A 235 -0.91 0.88 12.72
C GLY A 235 0.18 0.81 13.79
N LEU A 236 1.09 1.77 13.75
CA LEU A 236 2.06 2.00 14.83
C LEU A 236 1.34 2.47 16.09
N PRO A 237 1.73 1.99 17.29
CA PRO A 237 1.25 2.59 18.51
C PRO A 237 1.71 4.05 18.58
N GLY A 238 0.76 4.95 18.79
CA GLY A 238 1.05 6.39 18.91
C GLY A 238 1.76 6.79 20.20
N SER A 239 2.00 5.85 21.15
CA SER A 239 2.62 6.18 22.42
C SER A 239 4.13 6.00 22.38
N ILE A 240 4.84 7.04 22.79
CA ILE A 240 6.27 7.02 23.11
C ILE A 240 6.39 7.09 24.63
N ASP A 241 6.45 5.95 25.30
CA ASP A 241 6.70 5.91 26.75
C ASP A 241 8.18 5.72 27.03
N SER A 242 8.79 6.74 27.58
CA SER A 242 10.21 6.76 27.87
C SER A 242 10.68 5.63 28.81
N THR A 243 9.80 5.08 29.63
CA THR A 243 10.14 3.99 30.55
C THR A 243 10.22 2.61 29.86
N ALA A 244 9.53 2.44 28.74
CA ALA A 244 9.57 1.19 27.98
C ALA A 244 10.86 1.02 27.18
N GLY A 245 11.43 2.12 26.70
CA GLY A 245 12.60 2.13 25.82
C GLY A 245 13.95 2.00 26.53
N GLY A 246 13.99 2.01 27.85
CA GLY A 246 15.23 1.77 28.54
C GLY A 246 15.81 2.93 29.33
N ILE A 247 14.98 3.70 29.99
CA ILE A 247 15.43 4.79 30.86
C ILE A 247 14.92 4.69 32.30
N ALA A 248 15.78 5.18 33.21
CA ALA A 248 15.48 5.23 34.62
C ALA A 248 14.60 6.41 35.02
N ALA A 249 14.69 7.52 34.33
CA ALA A 249 14.01 8.76 34.68
C ALA A 249 12.97 9.09 33.60
N THR A 250 11.74 9.32 34.04
CA THR A 250 10.65 9.76 33.14
C THR A 250 11.07 11.03 32.41
N GLY A 251 10.87 11.07 31.10
CA GLY A 251 11.13 12.23 30.26
C GLY A 251 12.56 12.38 29.75
N THR A 252 13.43 11.44 29.96
CA THR A 252 14.83 11.54 29.54
C THR A 252 15.04 11.22 28.06
N TYR A 253 14.09 10.50 27.40
CA TYR A 253 14.16 10.08 25.99
C TYR A 253 12.81 10.33 25.30
N ALA A 254 12.50 11.60 25.07
CA ALA A 254 11.19 11.98 24.58
C ALA A 254 10.90 11.44 23.17
N CYS A 255 11.92 11.43 22.30
CA CYS A 255 11.71 11.17 20.86
C CYS A 255 12.53 10.01 20.31
N GLY A 256 12.96 9.11 21.13
CA GLY A 256 13.70 7.97 20.68
C GLY A 256 14.46 7.28 21.78
N PHE A 257 15.33 6.39 21.39
CA PHE A 257 16.10 5.57 22.32
C PHE A 257 17.52 6.10 22.53
N VAL A 258 17.96 7.03 21.72
CA VAL A 258 19.32 7.58 21.75
C VAL A 258 19.32 8.92 22.47
N PRO A 259 19.84 9.01 23.70
CA PRO A 259 19.93 10.30 24.39
C PRO A 259 21.10 11.11 23.87
N SER A 260 21.02 12.43 24.03
CA SER A 260 22.12 13.36 23.78
C SER A 260 23.35 13.06 24.66
N ALA A 261 23.12 12.62 25.87
CA ALA A 261 24.19 12.23 26.81
C ALA A 261 24.54 10.76 26.65
N VAL A 262 25.68 10.46 26.09
CA VAL A 262 26.17 9.11 25.88
C VAL A 262 26.42 8.41 27.24
N SER A 263 25.63 7.36 27.48
CA SER A 263 25.85 6.49 28.65
C SER A 263 26.69 5.31 28.23
N GLN A 264 27.94 5.29 28.67
CA GLN A 264 28.90 4.26 28.32
C GLN A 264 28.66 2.93 29.05
N SER A 265 27.96 2.95 30.18
CA SER A 265 27.62 1.76 30.96
C SER A 265 26.39 1.97 31.83
N GLY A 266 25.74 0.88 32.21
CA GLY A 266 24.58 0.92 33.08
C GLY A 266 24.06 -0.45 33.44
N ALA A 267 22.94 -0.48 34.16
CA ALA A 267 22.23 -1.69 34.56
C ALA A 267 21.15 -2.02 33.52
N CYS A 268 21.11 -3.24 33.05
CA CYS A 268 20.06 -3.78 32.20
C CYS A 268 19.16 -4.68 33.05
N TYR A 269 17.95 -4.23 33.32
CA TYR A 269 16.93 -4.97 34.05
C TYR A 269 16.00 -5.73 33.09
N TYR A 270 15.59 -6.93 33.51
CA TYR A 270 14.68 -7.79 32.73
C TYR A 270 13.36 -7.99 33.47
N ALA A 271 12.29 -8.35 32.77
CA ALA A 271 10.98 -8.54 33.37
C ALA A 271 10.92 -9.60 34.51
N ASN A 272 11.86 -10.51 34.54
CA ASN A 272 12.01 -11.54 35.59
C ASN A 272 12.89 -11.08 36.78
N ASN A 273 13.07 -9.78 36.94
CA ASN A 273 13.95 -9.17 37.98
C ASN A 273 15.44 -9.50 37.87
N ARG A 274 15.87 -10.17 36.81
CA ARG A 274 17.31 -10.34 36.53
C ARG A 274 17.90 -8.99 36.12
N CYS A 275 19.16 -8.78 36.48
CA CYS A 275 19.93 -7.62 36.06
C CYS A 275 21.31 -8.02 35.58
N THR A 276 21.80 -7.36 34.55
CA THR A 276 23.17 -7.47 34.05
C THR A 276 23.75 -6.09 33.84
N LYS A 277 25.05 -5.92 34.17
CA LYS A 277 25.76 -4.69 33.80
C LYS A 277 26.16 -4.77 32.34
N ILE A 278 25.83 -3.73 31.58
CA ILE A 278 26.20 -3.59 30.16
C ILE A 278 27.08 -2.35 30.01
N SER A 279 28.08 -2.46 29.16
CA SER A 279 28.97 -1.33 28.80
C SER A 279 28.92 -1.12 27.29
N GLN A 280 29.10 0.11 26.87
CA GLN A 280 29.10 0.45 25.44
C GLN A 280 30.22 -0.29 24.71
N THR A 281 29.86 -0.96 23.65
CA THR A 281 30.77 -1.77 22.81
C THR A 281 31.15 -1.09 21.50
N SER A 282 30.44 -0.01 21.13
CA SER A 282 30.66 0.73 19.88
C SER A 282 30.92 2.20 20.15
N ALA A 283 31.96 2.75 19.56
CA ALA A 283 32.24 4.18 19.58
C ALA A 283 31.39 4.95 18.55
N VAL A 284 30.83 4.25 17.56
CA VAL A 284 30.04 4.82 16.48
C VAL A 284 28.59 4.98 16.88
N GLU A 285 28.04 3.99 17.59
CA GLU A 285 26.64 4.01 18.05
C GLU A 285 26.54 4.67 19.40
N GLN A 286 25.92 5.83 19.44
CA GLN A 286 25.59 6.47 20.71
C GLN A 286 24.57 5.62 21.46
N ASN A 287 24.72 5.53 22.78
CA ASN A 287 23.87 4.65 23.59
C ASN A 287 23.90 3.16 23.19
N ALA A 288 25.02 2.67 22.66
CA ALA A 288 25.15 1.26 22.28
C ALA A 288 24.82 0.28 23.42
N ALA A 289 25.16 0.62 24.68
CA ALA A 289 24.80 -0.16 25.86
C ALA A 289 23.28 -0.26 26.05
N GLY A 290 22.54 0.81 25.80
CA GLY A 290 21.10 0.84 25.89
C GLY A 290 20.43 0.02 24.80
N LEU A 291 20.89 0.13 23.55
CA LEU A 291 20.40 -0.69 22.43
C LEU A 291 20.68 -2.17 22.66
N GLN A 292 21.89 -2.53 23.12
CA GLN A 292 22.22 -3.92 23.46
C GLN A 292 21.31 -4.48 24.57
N CYS A 293 21.00 -3.66 25.58
CA CYS A 293 20.04 -4.03 26.62
C CYS A 293 18.64 -4.27 26.07
N LEU A 294 18.16 -3.37 25.22
CA LEU A 294 16.85 -3.48 24.57
C LEU A 294 16.75 -4.76 23.73
N ASP A 295 17.72 -5.00 22.85
CA ASP A 295 17.78 -6.18 21.98
C ASP A 295 17.86 -7.51 22.77
N SER A 296 18.41 -7.43 24.00
CA SER A 296 18.41 -8.55 24.94
C SER A 296 17.10 -8.73 25.72
N GLY A 297 16.12 -7.85 25.53
CA GLY A 297 14.80 -7.87 26.18
C GLY A 297 14.72 -7.07 27.48
N GLY A 298 15.68 -6.20 27.75
CA GLY A 298 15.79 -5.44 28.99
C GLY A 298 15.34 -3.97 28.87
N ILE A 299 15.35 -3.28 30.02
CA ILE A 299 15.28 -1.84 30.16
C ILE A 299 16.59 -1.33 30.73
N PHE A 300 17.25 -0.44 30.02
CA PHE A 300 18.55 0.11 30.38
C PHE A 300 18.44 1.28 31.34
N VAL A 301 19.20 1.21 32.41
CA VAL A 301 19.31 2.30 33.41
C VAL A 301 20.75 2.82 33.37
N PRO A 302 20.97 3.99 32.74
CA PRO A 302 22.31 4.54 32.55
C PRO A 302 23.00 4.87 33.89
N ASN A 303 24.33 4.68 33.89
CA ASN A 303 25.21 5.02 35.02
C ASN A 303 24.88 4.33 36.35
N GLN A 304 24.06 3.28 36.35
CA GLN A 304 23.74 2.53 37.56
C GLN A 304 24.41 1.14 37.56
N SER A 305 24.57 0.61 38.75
CA SER A 305 24.91 -0.79 38.96
C SER A 305 23.65 -1.61 39.24
N CYS A 306 23.69 -2.90 38.96
CA CYS A 306 22.62 -3.78 39.33
C CYS A 306 22.30 -3.75 40.82
N GLY A 307 21.04 -3.65 41.17
CA GLY A 307 20.50 -3.54 42.51
C GLY A 307 18.98 -3.66 42.50
N ILE A 308 18.32 -2.94 43.41
CA ILE A 308 16.85 -2.86 43.40
C ILE A 308 16.40 -2.15 42.14
N PRO A 309 15.52 -2.76 41.32
CA PRO A 309 15.01 -2.09 40.13
C PRO A 309 14.31 -0.77 40.47
N PRO A 310 14.50 0.28 39.65
CA PRO A 310 13.74 1.51 39.81
C PRO A 310 12.23 1.24 39.66
N ALA A 311 11.42 1.92 40.45
CA ALA A 311 9.97 1.68 40.51
C ALA A 311 9.22 2.13 39.25
N ASN A 312 9.85 2.96 38.41
CA ASN A 312 9.26 3.46 37.15
C ASN A 312 9.49 2.56 35.92
N LEU A 313 10.19 1.44 36.07
CA LEU A 313 10.39 0.51 34.97
C LEU A 313 9.10 -0.27 34.66
N ASN A 314 8.67 -0.25 33.43
CA ASN A 314 7.43 -0.90 33.00
C ASN A 314 7.59 -1.66 31.67
N PHE A 315 7.63 -2.99 31.76
CA PHE A 315 7.76 -3.87 30.62
C PHE A 315 6.49 -4.04 29.78
N ASN A 316 5.37 -3.46 30.21
CA ASN A 316 4.07 -3.51 29.51
C ASN A 316 3.73 -2.19 28.78
N LYS A 317 4.68 -1.26 28.72
CA LYS A 317 4.54 -0.02 27.98
C LYS A 317 5.12 -0.11 26.59
N GLN A 318 4.48 0.58 25.67
CA GLN A 318 4.91 0.70 24.28
C GLN A 318 5.87 1.88 24.11
N ASN A 319 6.76 1.77 23.14
CA ASN A 319 7.61 2.87 22.67
C ASN A 319 7.75 2.75 21.16
N ALA A 320 6.66 3.02 20.45
CA ALA A 320 6.53 3.04 19.00
C ALA A 320 7.56 2.15 18.25
N TYR A 321 8.64 2.71 17.73
CA TYR A 321 9.64 1.98 16.94
C TYR A 321 10.56 1.05 17.75
N TYR A 322 10.57 1.15 19.08
CA TYR A 322 11.50 0.38 19.90
C TYR A 322 10.85 -0.73 20.74
N VAL A 323 9.58 -0.54 21.12
CA VAL A 323 8.82 -1.56 21.86
C VAL A 323 7.40 -1.55 21.34
N SER A 324 7.08 -2.51 20.46
CA SER A 324 5.76 -2.59 19.82
C SER A 324 5.17 -3.98 19.98
N PRO A 325 3.83 -4.09 20.06
CA PRO A 325 3.16 -5.38 19.94
C PRO A 325 3.60 -6.08 18.66
N LEU A 326 3.74 -7.39 18.71
CA LEU A 326 4.14 -8.21 17.59
C LEU A 326 3.24 -9.44 17.49
N VAL A 327 2.81 -9.75 16.28
CA VAL A 327 2.01 -10.93 15.96
C VAL A 327 2.78 -11.81 14.96
N ILE A 328 2.82 -13.11 15.23
CA ILE A 328 3.41 -14.11 14.33
C ILE A 328 2.33 -15.11 13.96
N ILE A 329 2.17 -15.32 12.68
CA ILE A 329 1.18 -16.25 12.14
C ILE A 329 1.88 -17.14 11.11
N GLU A 330 1.66 -18.43 11.20
CA GLU A 330 2.10 -19.39 10.21
C GLU A 330 0.93 -20.29 9.87
N ASN A 331 0.64 -20.47 8.59
CA ASN A 331 -0.51 -21.24 8.14
C ASN A 331 -0.56 -22.63 8.81
N GLY A 332 -1.70 -22.96 9.39
CA GLY A 332 -1.92 -24.21 10.11
C GLY A 332 -1.36 -24.25 11.54
N LYS A 333 -0.84 -23.12 12.07
CA LYS A 333 -0.42 -22.99 13.47
C LYS A 333 -1.23 -21.95 14.22
N ASP A 334 -1.21 -22.04 15.55
CA ASP A 334 -1.85 -21.03 16.41
C ASP A 334 -1.15 -19.66 16.26
N VAL A 335 -1.96 -18.61 16.33
CA VAL A 335 -1.46 -17.23 16.34
C VAL A 335 -0.64 -16.96 17.60
N VAL A 336 0.54 -16.42 17.43
CA VAL A 336 1.42 -16.01 18.54
C VAL A 336 1.37 -14.49 18.69
N GLN A 337 0.66 -14.02 19.73
CA GLN A 337 0.78 -12.63 20.17
C GLN A 337 1.98 -12.50 21.12
N VAL A 338 2.98 -11.75 20.70
CA VAL A 338 4.24 -11.59 21.45
C VAL A 338 4.06 -10.46 22.46
N PRO A 339 4.17 -10.72 23.78
CA PRO A 339 4.03 -9.67 24.78
C PRO A 339 5.18 -8.65 24.72
N LEU A 340 4.91 -7.41 25.11
CA LEU A 340 5.88 -6.30 25.11
C LEU A 340 7.12 -6.58 25.96
N SER A 341 7.04 -7.49 26.95
CA SER A 341 8.16 -7.93 27.78
C SER A 341 9.07 -8.95 27.09
N ASP A 342 8.64 -9.51 25.96
CA ASP A 342 9.45 -10.48 25.18
C ASP A 342 10.49 -9.72 24.33
N ARG A 343 11.71 -10.28 24.26
CA ARG A 343 12.79 -9.69 23.47
C ARG A 343 12.44 -9.52 21.98
N ARG A 344 11.56 -10.34 21.41
CA ARG A 344 11.12 -10.26 20.00
C ARG A 344 10.33 -8.99 19.70
N ALA A 345 9.64 -8.43 20.70
CA ALA A 345 8.90 -7.19 20.61
C ALA A 345 9.76 -5.94 20.95
N ARG A 346 11.04 -6.12 21.24
CA ARG A 346 11.97 -5.08 21.70
C ARG A 346 13.19 -5.01 20.79
N GLY A 347 13.47 -3.82 20.29
CA GLY A 347 14.48 -3.54 19.28
C GLY A 347 13.96 -2.52 18.28
N TYR A 348 14.84 -1.97 17.44
CA TYR A 348 14.39 -1.02 16.41
C TYR A 348 13.54 -1.74 15.36
N ARG A 349 12.32 -1.30 15.18
CA ARG A 349 11.25 -1.97 14.42
C ARG A 349 11.66 -2.32 12.99
N THR A 350 12.28 -1.40 12.26
CA THR A 350 12.76 -1.62 10.89
C THR A 350 13.76 -2.78 10.81
N ARG A 351 14.60 -2.95 11.85
CA ARG A 351 15.52 -4.10 11.96
C ARG A 351 14.78 -5.41 12.21
N ILE A 352 13.78 -5.39 13.09
CA ILE A 352 12.96 -6.58 13.39
C ILE A 352 12.24 -7.06 12.11
N GLU A 353 11.73 -6.15 11.31
CA GLU A 353 11.08 -6.44 10.02
C GLU A 353 12.06 -7.08 9.05
N ALA A 354 13.27 -6.53 8.93
CA ALA A 354 14.32 -7.05 8.08
C ALA A 354 14.82 -8.44 8.54
N ASP A 355 15.07 -8.62 9.83
CA ASP A 355 15.51 -9.91 10.41
C ASP A 355 14.49 -11.03 10.11
N ALA A 356 13.21 -10.74 10.25
CA ALA A 356 12.16 -11.69 9.96
C ALA A 356 12.13 -12.07 8.47
N ALA A 357 12.26 -11.09 7.58
CA ALA A 357 12.31 -11.31 6.14
C ALA A 357 13.54 -12.14 5.73
N ILE A 358 14.73 -11.82 6.25
CA ILE A 358 15.97 -12.55 5.99
C ILE A 358 15.85 -14.02 6.43
N ASN A 359 15.35 -14.24 7.63
CA ASN A 359 15.19 -15.60 8.17
C ASN A 359 14.23 -16.43 7.30
N TRP A 360 13.12 -15.84 6.88
CA TRP A 360 12.12 -16.53 6.08
C TRP A 360 12.63 -16.84 4.66
N ILE A 361 13.24 -15.86 3.98
CA ILE A 361 13.77 -16.01 2.61
C ILE A 361 14.89 -17.07 2.60
N ASN A 362 15.82 -17.02 3.56
CA ASN A 362 16.92 -18.00 3.67
C ASN A 362 16.39 -19.42 3.89
N GLY A 363 15.27 -19.59 4.58
CA GLY A 363 14.58 -20.87 4.73
C GLY A 363 14.07 -21.45 3.40
N ARG A 364 14.07 -20.69 2.31
CA ARG A 364 13.55 -21.09 0.98
C ARG A 364 14.62 -21.25 -0.10
N THR A 365 15.88 -21.13 0.27
CA THR A 365 17.01 -21.28 -0.67
C THR A 365 16.97 -22.60 -1.44
N ASN A 366 16.42 -23.66 -0.86
CA ASN A 366 16.30 -24.99 -1.47
C ASN A 366 14.85 -25.33 -1.86
N SER A 367 13.91 -24.37 -1.80
CA SER A 367 12.53 -24.60 -2.24
C SER A 367 12.46 -24.63 -3.76
N SER A 368 11.67 -25.57 -4.30
CA SER A 368 11.32 -25.60 -5.71
C SER A 368 10.15 -24.67 -6.05
N LYS A 369 9.50 -24.11 -5.05
CA LYS A 369 8.39 -23.19 -5.22
C LYS A 369 8.93 -21.77 -5.32
N PRO A 370 8.36 -20.94 -6.21
CA PRO A 370 8.60 -19.51 -6.17
C PRO A 370 8.00 -18.92 -4.89
N TRP A 371 8.56 -17.81 -4.46
CA TRP A 371 8.07 -17.13 -3.26
C TRP A 371 7.80 -15.64 -3.50
N MET A 372 6.86 -15.10 -2.72
CA MET A 372 6.64 -13.67 -2.58
C MET A 372 6.89 -13.27 -1.12
N ALA A 373 7.91 -12.44 -0.90
CA ALA A 373 8.15 -11.78 0.37
C ALA A 373 7.72 -10.31 0.28
N THR A 374 6.69 -9.94 1.04
CA THR A 374 6.27 -8.54 1.19
C THR A 374 6.94 -7.98 2.43
N VAL A 375 7.90 -7.06 2.25
CA VAL A 375 8.53 -6.33 3.35
C VAL A 375 7.87 -4.97 3.45
N SER A 376 6.91 -4.89 4.36
CA SER A 376 6.09 -3.70 4.61
C SER A 376 6.71 -2.93 5.77
N PHE A 377 7.75 -2.14 5.46
CA PHE A 377 8.41 -1.34 6.47
C PHE A 377 7.45 -0.35 7.12
N SER A 378 7.56 -0.19 8.43
CA SER A 378 6.83 0.84 9.16
C SER A 378 7.46 2.21 9.01
N SER A 379 8.71 2.28 8.59
CA SER A 379 9.43 3.54 8.33
C SER A 379 9.00 4.15 6.99
N ALA A 380 8.77 5.47 6.95
CA ALA A 380 9.04 6.45 8.01
C ALA A 380 7.75 7.05 8.63
N HIS A 381 6.75 6.23 8.91
CA HIS A 381 5.48 6.66 9.51
C HIS A 381 5.68 7.25 10.92
N THR A 382 4.85 8.21 11.29
CA THR A 382 4.81 8.76 12.66
C THR A 382 4.37 7.72 13.70
N PRO A 383 4.78 7.88 14.96
CA PRO A 383 5.58 8.97 15.51
C PRO A 383 7.04 8.89 15.04
N TRP A 384 7.57 10.02 14.58
CA TRP A 384 8.97 10.05 14.18
C TRP A 384 9.89 9.80 15.37
N GLN A 385 10.75 8.82 15.25
CA GLN A 385 11.71 8.47 16.28
C GLN A 385 13.10 8.32 15.69
N GLN A 386 14.08 8.77 16.47
CA GLN A 386 15.47 8.70 16.10
C GLN A 386 15.89 7.25 15.83
N ALA A 387 16.38 6.96 14.63
CA ALA A 387 16.92 5.65 14.29
C ALA A 387 18.26 5.40 15.01
N PRO A 388 18.70 4.16 15.20
CA PRO A 388 20.09 3.86 15.58
C PRO A 388 21.07 4.50 14.58
N LYS A 389 22.13 5.14 15.10
CA LYS A 389 23.10 5.88 14.27
C LYS A 389 23.78 5.01 13.20
N THR A 390 23.98 3.73 13.50
CA THR A 390 24.55 2.78 12.56
C THR A 390 23.65 2.50 11.34
N LEU A 391 22.35 2.77 11.44
CA LEU A 391 21.40 2.62 10.35
C LEU A 391 21.27 3.88 9.49
N ALA A 392 21.56 5.05 10.05
CA ALA A 392 21.44 6.34 9.36
C ALA A 392 22.71 7.20 9.47
N PRO A 393 23.90 6.69 9.09
CA PRO A 393 25.17 7.34 9.34
C PRO A 393 25.31 8.69 8.62
N VAL A 394 24.68 8.88 7.47
CA VAL A 394 24.77 10.13 6.70
C VAL A 394 23.92 11.21 7.36
N SER A 395 22.68 10.92 7.70
CA SER A 395 21.77 11.86 8.34
C SER A 395 22.28 12.30 9.74
N PHE A 396 22.95 11.42 10.47
CA PHE A 396 23.57 11.75 11.75
C PHE A 396 24.84 12.60 11.64
N ASN A 397 25.51 12.64 10.50
CA ASN A 397 26.67 13.51 10.28
C ASN A 397 26.31 15.00 10.28
N SER A 398 25.03 15.36 10.31
CA SER A 398 24.55 16.73 10.53
C SER A 398 24.86 17.28 11.92
N GLY A 399 25.32 16.44 12.86
CA GLY A 399 25.72 16.84 14.22
C GLY A 399 24.56 17.08 15.19
N ILE A 400 23.34 16.69 14.84
CA ILE A 400 22.13 16.87 15.65
C ILE A 400 21.78 15.53 16.28
N ASP A 401 21.98 15.43 17.61
CA ASP A 401 21.82 14.20 18.36
C ASP A 401 20.60 14.18 19.31
N ASP A 402 19.93 15.32 19.49
CA ASP A 402 18.80 15.47 20.42
C ASP A 402 17.66 16.21 19.71
N LEU A 403 16.89 15.44 18.94
CA LEU A 403 15.82 15.95 18.11
C LEU A 403 14.48 15.94 18.85
N ASP A 404 13.74 17.03 18.69
CA ASP A 404 12.38 17.15 19.21
C ASP A 404 11.37 16.64 18.18
N CYS A 405 10.87 15.43 18.39
CA CYS A 405 9.88 14.80 17.52
C CYS A 405 8.51 15.50 17.52
N THR A 406 8.32 16.50 18.38
CA THR A 406 7.06 17.27 18.44
C THR A 406 7.09 18.51 17.55
N ASN A 407 8.25 18.85 16.96
CA ASN A 407 8.36 19.97 16.03
C ASN A 407 8.64 19.51 14.60
N THR A 408 8.11 20.24 13.63
CA THR A 408 8.19 19.88 12.21
C THR A 408 9.60 20.02 11.60
N THR A 409 10.47 20.87 12.17
CA THR A 409 11.84 21.05 11.69
C THR A 409 12.66 19.79 11.98
N ASP A 410 12.62 19.32 13.22
CA ASP A 410 13.31 18.11 13.63
C ASP A 410 12.62 16.86 13.06
N GLY A 411 11.30 16.90 12.88
CA GLY A 411 10.53 15.86 12.22
C GLY A 411 11.04 15.52 10.82
N ARG A 412 11.45 16.52 10.03
CA ARG A 412 12.07 16.30 8.70
C ARG A 412 13.42 15.58 8.77
N ILE A 413 14.21 15.88 9.80
CA ILE A 413 15.50 15.22 10.02
C ILE A 413 15.26 13.77 10.47
N LEU A 414 14.30 13.55 11.38
CA LEU A 414 13.91 12.22 11.84
C LEU A 414 13.35 11.37 10.68
N GLN A 415 12.52 11.96 9.81
CA GLN A 415 12.04 11.32 8.58
C GLN A 415 13.22 10.84 7.72
N ASN A 416 14.25 11.69 7.51
CA ASN A 416 15.45 11.31 6.78
C ASN A 416 16.19 10.16 7.45
N GLN A 417 16.39 10.20 8.77
CA GLN A 417 17.06 9.13 9.51
C GLN A 417 16.30 7.79 9.41
N MET A 418 14.98 7.83 9.51
CA MET A 418 14.14 6.65 9.42
C MET A 418 14.13 6.06 8.01
N THR A 419 14.09 6.92 6.97
CA THR A 419 14.14 6.50 5.56
C THR A 419 15.53 5.95 5.19
N GLU A 420 16.62 6.58 5.67
CA GLU A 420 17.98 6.06 5.51
C GLU A 420 18.15 4.71 6.23
N GLY A 421 17.58 4.58 7.44
CA GLY A 421 17.57 3.33 8.18
C GLY A 421 16.84 2.20 7.44
N LEU A 422 15.75 2.54 6.76
CA LEU A 422 15.01 1.61 5.89
C LEU A 422 15.90 1.15 4.72
N ASP A 423 16.57 2.08 4.02
CA ASP A 423 17.48 1.74 2.91
C ASP A 423 18.64 0.85 3.37
N THR A 424 19.20 1.11 4.55
CA THR A 424 20.27 0.30 5.14
C THR A 424 19.82 -1.13 5.40
N GLU A 425 18.65 -1.31 6.01
CA GLU A 425 18.07 -2.63 6.28
C GLU A 425 17.60 -3.33 5.00
N PHE A 426 17.09 -2.61 4.01
CA PHE A 426 16.80 -3.16 2.69
C PHE A 426 18.09 -3.71 2.03
N GLY A 427 19.18 -2.93 2.05
CA GLY A 427 20.47 -3.40 1.57
C GLY A 427 20.97 -4.64 2.32
N ARG A 428 20.73 -4.72 3.63
CA ARG A 428 21.06 -5.90 4.45
C ARG A 428 20.24 -7.13 4.04
N ILE A 429 18.94 -6.96 3.80
CA ILE A 429 18.09 -8.04 3.27
C ILE A 429 18.70 -8.61 1.99
N LEU A 430 19.03 -7.76 1.01
CA LEU A 430 19.55 -8.22 -0.27
C LEU A 430 20.88 -8.97 -0.13
N ILE A 431 21.77 -8.53 0.75
CA ILE A 431 23.07 -9.16 0.97
C ILE A 431 22.95 -10.49 1.73
N GLU A 432 22.23 -10.50 2.86
CA GLU A 432 22.14 -11.68 3.72
C GLU A 432 21.28 -12.80 3.13
N THR A 433 20.43 -12.47 2.15
CA THR A 433 19.66 -13.47 1.40
C THR A 433 20.34 -13.89 0.09
N GLY A 434 21.51 -13.31 -0.24
CA GLY A 434 22.24 -13.62 -1.46
C GLY A 434 21.62 -13.08 -2.73
N LEU A 435 20.63 -12.18 -2.64
CA LEU A 435 20.01 -11.51 -3.80
C LEU A 435 20.94 -10.45 -4.42
N ALA A 436 21.88 -9.93 -3.63
CA ALA A 436 22.89 -8.97 -4.08
C ALA A 436 24.23 -9.24 -3.37
N THR A 437 25.29 -8.58 -3.86
CA THR A 437 26.62 -8.60 -3.26
C THR A 437 27.12 -7.18 -3.02
N ARG A 438 28.25 -7.03 -2.31
CA ARG A 438 28.96 -5.76 -2.15
C ARG A 438 30.21 -5.72 -3.04
N GLY A 439 30.38 -4.61 -3.76
CA GLY A 439 31.63 -4.32 -4.46
C GLY A 439 32.78 -3.99 -3.51
N ALA A 440 33.99 -3.87 -4.06
CA ALA A 440 35.18 -3.49 -3.28
C ALA A 440 35.08 -2.09 -2.66
N ASP A 441 34.26 -1.22 -3.24
CA ASP A 441 33.91 0.11 -2.77
C ASP A 441 32.78 0.15 -1.73
N GLY A 442 32.23 -1.03 -1.39
CA GLY A 442 31.07 -1.17 -0.49
C GLY A 442 29.71 -0.93 -1.17
N ALA A 443 29.67 -0.57 -2.45
CA ALA A 443 28.41 -0.35 -3.15
C ALA A 443 27.63 -1.67 -3.36
N LEU A 444 26.31 -1.60 -3.33
CA LEU A 444 25.43 -2.74 -3.62
C LEU A 444 25.50 -3.08 -5.12
N ILE A 445 25.71 -4.36 -5.42
CA ILE A 445 25.66 -4.94 -6.76
C ILE A 445 24.50 -5.91 -6.81
N TYR A 446 23.43 -5.53 -7.50
CA TYR A 446 22.25 -6.35 -7.75
C TYR A 446 22.26 -6.86 -9.19
N ASP A 447 22.19 -8.18 -9.38
CA ASP A 447 22.03 -8.83 -10.67
C ASP A 447 20.67 -9.52 -10.74
N PRO A 448 19.69 -8.91 -11.42
CA PRO A 448 18.34 -9.49 -11.52
C PRO A 448 18.30 -10.88 -12.16
N LYS A 449 19.20 -11.14 -13.11
CA LYS A 449 19.22 -12.43 -13.83
C LYS A 449 19.79 -13.55 -12.97
N ALA A 450 20.82 -13.24 -12.19
CA ALA A 450 21.42 -14.21 -11.28
C ALA A 450 20.47 -14.56 -10.12
N SER A 451 19.77 -13.57 -9.58
CA SER A 451 18.85 -13.77 -8.46
C SER A 451 17.50 -14.38 -8.86
N ASN A 452 17.13 -14.29 -10.14
CA ASN A 452 15.77 -14.61 -10.64
C ASN A 452 14.65 -14.04 -9.73
N THR A 453 14.84 -12.83 -9.25
CA THR A 453 13.91 -12.15 -8.34
C THR A 453 13.50 -10.81 -8.91
N VAL A 454 12.20 -10.54 -8.88
CA VAL A 454 11.65 -9.21 -9.16
C VAL A 454 11.58 -8.44 -7.87
N ILE A 455 12.16 -7.26 -7.85
CA ILE A 455 12.07 -6.32 -6.72
C ILE A 455 11.12 -5.20 -7.13
N VAL A 456 10.08 -4.99 -6.33
CA VAL A 456 9.11 -3.90 -6.47
C VAL A 456 9.21 -3.04 -5.23
N ILE A 457 9.45 -1.74 -5.38
CA ILE A 457 9.56 -0.76 -4.28
C ILE A 457 8.54 0.33 -4.53
N ILE A 458 7.67 0.59 -3.55
CA ILE A 458 6.60 1.60 -3.64
C ILE A 458 6.41 2.34 -2.32
N GLY A 459 5.99 3.60 -2.37
CA GLY A 459 5.33 4.27 -1.26
C GLY A 459 3.86 3.83 -1.16
N ASP A 460 3.30 3.71 0.02
CA ASP A 460 1.89 3.33 0.18
C ASP A 460 0.93 4.52 0.07
N ASN A 461 1.41 5.71 0.34
CA ASN A 461 0.79 7.02 0.14
C ASN A 461 1.85 8.13 0.19
N GLY A 462 1.45 9.35 -0.14
CA GLY A 462 2.33 10.51 -0.06
C GLY A 462 2.84 10.80 1.36
N THR A 463 3.89 11.60 1.44
CA THR A 463 4.53 11.99 2.69
C THR A 463 3.58 12.79 3.60
N LEU A 464 3.69 12.58 4.91
CA LEU A 464 2.95 13.37 5.91
C LEU A 464 3.40 14.84 5.88
N GLY A 465 2.44 15.78 5.98
CA GLY A 465 2.66 17.21 5.74
C GLY A 465 3.88 17.82 6.46
N GLY A 466 4.11 17.44 7.72
CA GLY A 466 5.25 17.93 8.49
C GLY A 466 6.63 17.61 7.91
N ALA A 467 6.75 16.54 7.12
CA ALA A 467 8.00 16.11 6.51
C ALA A 467 8.12 16.42 5.01
N VAL A 468 7.07 16.92 4.38
CA VAL A 468 7.06 17.25 2.94
C VAL A 468 8.17 18.23 2.57
N LYS A 469 8.82 17.95 1.43
CA LYS A 469 9.97 18.71 0.92
C LYS A 469 9.60 19.53 -0.31
N SER A 470 10.28 20.71 -0.43
CA SER A 470 10.15 21.56 -1.61
C SER A 470 10.50 20.79 -2.89
N PRO A 471 9.75 20.98 -3.99
CA PRO A 471 8.76 22.03 -4.24
C PRO A 471 7.31 21.64 -3.83
N PHE A 472 7.10 20.53 -3.18
CA PHE A 472 5.77 20.01 -2.84
C PHE A 472 5.10 20.79 -1.70
N ASN A 473 3.74 20.78 -1.68
CA ASN A 473 2.97 21.55 -0.73
C ASN A 473 2.60 20.71 0.51
N PRO A 474 3.10 21.06 1.70
CA PRO A 474 2.82 20.32 2.93
C PRO A 474 1.34 20.33 3.35
N ASN A 475 0.55 21.32 2.91
CA ASN A 475 -0.88 21.39 3.22
C ASN A 475 -1.75 20.46 2.35
N HIS A 476 -1.16 19.91 1.29
CA HIS A 476 -1.84 19.01 0.33
C HIS A 476 -1.18 17.63 0.28
N ALA A 477 -0.65 17.21 1.39
CA ALA A 477 0.11 15.99 1.60
C ALA A 477 -0.79 14.76 1.82
N LYS A 478 -0.26 13.71 2.46
CA LYS A 478 -1.01 12.54 2.94
C LYS A 478 -2.42 12.90 3.40
N ALA A 479 -3.39 12.04 3.17
CA ALA A 479 -4.82 12.20 3.43
C ALA A 479 -5.56 13.13 2.43
N THR A 480 -4.90 13.62 1.39
CA THR A 480 -5.52 14.44 0.34
C THR A 480 -5.33 13.83 -1.05
N ALA A 481 -6.25 14.11 -1.97
CA ALA A 481 -6.14 13.67 -3.35
C ALA A 481 -5.27 14.58 -4.24
N TYR A 482 -4.60 15.58 -3.67
CA TYR A 482 -3.65 16.42 -4.39
C TYR A 482 -2.36 15.67 -4.71
N GLN A 483 -1.58 16.21 -5.67
CA GLN A 483 -0.35 15.56 -6.16
C GLN A 483 0.61 15.17 -5.03
N THR A 484 0.84 16.04 -4.07
CA THR A 484 1.72 15.76 -2.94
C THR A 484 1.24 14.59 -2.07
N GLY A 485 -0.09 14.39 -2.02
CA GLY A 485 -0.69 13.33 -1.22
C GLY A 485 -0.72 11.95 -1.88
N VAL A 486 -0.59 11.92 -3.22
CA VAL A 486 -0.83 10.67 -3.99
C VAL A 486 0.22 10.35 -5.03
N TRP A 487 1.21 11.19 -5.21
CA TRP A 487 2.29 10.94 -6.16
C TRP A 487 3.44 10.21 -5.48
N ASP A 488 3.54 8.91 -5.74
CA ASP A 488 4.45 8.01 -5.06
C ASP A 488 5.53 7.44 -5.96
N PRO A 489 6.70 7.10 -5.37
CA PRO A 489 7.75 6.41 -6.08
C PRO A 489 7.32 4.97 -6.36
N LEU A 490 7.57 4.50 -7.59
CA LEU A 490 7.50 3.10 -7.95
C LEU A 490 8.76 2.71 -8.73
N ILE A 491 9.48 1.74 -8.21
CA ILE A 491 10.68 1.17 -8.83
C ILE A 491 10.44 -0.32 -9.03
N VAL A 492 10.69 -0.81 -10.25
CA VAL A 492 10.61 -2.24 -10.54
C VAL A 492 11.88 -2.70 -11.22
N ALA A 493 12.56 -3.66 -10.62
CA ALA A 493 13.76 -4.29 -11.17
C ALA A 493 13.58 -5.81 -11.23
N GLY A 494 14.07 -6.45 -12.29
CA GLY A 494 13.88 -7.89 -12.44
C GLY A 494 14.51 -8.44 -13.72
N PRO A 495 14.57 -9.78 -13.87
CA PRO A 495 15.25 -10.43 -14.98
C PRO A 495 14.65 -10.13 -16.36
N MET A 496 13.39 -9.67 -16.43
CA MET A 496 12.67 -9.33 -17.67
C MET A 496 12.87 -7.87 -18.11
N VAL A 497 13.53 -7.03 -17.32
CA VAL A 497 13.69 -5.61 -17.64
C VAL A 497 14.60 -5.44 -18.85
N ALA A 498 14.04 -4.86 -19.90
CA ALA A 498 14.78 -4.43 -21.08
C ALA A 498 15.26 -2.99 -20.88
N ASN A 499 16.52 -2.73 -21.25
CA ASN A 499 17.16 -1.42 -21.12
C ASN A 499 16.94 -0.81 -19.71
N PRO A 500 17.54 -1.36 -18.65
CA PRO A 500 17.42 -0.84 -17.31
C PRO A 500 17.96 0.59 -17.17
N ASP A 501 17.79 1.20 -15.99
CA ASP A 501 18.15 2.57 -15.66
C ASP A 501 17.41 3.63 -16.50
N ARG A 502 16.13 3.39 -16.74
CA ARG A 502 15.27 4.32 -17.48
C ARG A 502 14.03 4.71 -16.66
N GLU A 503 13.39 5.74 -17.14
CA GLU A 503 12.12 6.22 -16.60
C GLU A 503 10.96 5.87 -17.54
N VAL A 504 9.79 5.58 -16.97
CA VAL A 504 8.51 5.50 -17.64
C VAL A 504 7.65 6.67 -17.16
N ASN A 505 7.32 7.56 -18.10
CA ASN A 505 6.54 8.78 -17.81
C ASN A 505 5.03 8.60 -18.02
N HIS A 506 4.60 7.43 -18.47
CA HIS A 506 3.18 7.12 -18.61
C HIS A 506 2.50 6.98 -17.26
N MET A 507 1.20 7.26 -17.22
CA MET A 507 0.40 7.10 -16.01
C MET A 507 0.39 5.63 -15.56
N VAL A 508 0.62 5.45 -14.26
CA VAL A 508 0.53 4.18 -13.54
C VAL A 508 -0.24 4.42 -12.25
N ASN A 509 -0.98 3.45 -11.82
CA ASN A 509 -1.66 3.47 -10.53
C ASN A 509 -1.21 2.29 -9.68
N MET A 510 -1.20 2.43 -8.38
CA MET A 510 -0.81 1.33 -7.49
C MET A 510 -1.70 0.08 -7.63
N VAL A 511 -2.96 0.21 -8.07
CA VAL A 511 -3.83 -0.94 -8.38
C VAL A 511 -3.22 -1.84 -9.46
N ASP A 512 -2.36 -1.31 -10.33
CA ASP A 512 -1.73 -2.06 -11.44
C ASP A 512 -0.76 -3.14 -10.95
N LEU A 513 -0.27 -3.01 -9.72
CA LEU A 513 0.59 -4.02 -9.11
C LEU A 513 -0.14 -5.37 -8.95
N PHE A 514 -1.44 -5.37 -8.73
CA PHE A 514 -2.20 -6.62 -8.66
C PHE A 514 -2.14 -7.41 -9.96
N GLN A 515 -2.44 -6.75 -11.09
CA GLN A 515 -2.32 -7.35 -12.42
C GLN A 515 -0.87 -7.74 -12.71
N PHE A 516 0.09 -6.89 -12.34
CA PHE A 516 1.51 -7.16 -12.56
C PHE A 516 1.99 -8.44 -11.84
N PHE A 517 1.58 -8.65 -10.59
CA PHE A 517 1.92 -9.89 -9.88
C PHE A 517 1.28 -11.12 -10.55
N GLY A 518 0.06 -10.98 -11.08
CA GLY A 518 -0.56 -12.01 -11.93
C GLY A 518 0.26 -12.29 -13.19
N GLU A 519 0.72 -11.23 -13.88
CA GLU A 519 1.55 -11.38 -15.09
C GLU A 519 2.87 -12.12 -14.80
N LEU A 520 3.53 -11.84 -13.66
CA LEU A 520 4.74 -12.55 -13.23
C LEU A 520 4.48 -14.05 -12.98
N ALA A 521 3.30 -14.35 -12.46
CA ALA A 521 2.84 -15.73 -12.21
C ALA A 521 2.20 -16.38 -13.45
N LYS A 522 2.10 -15.66 -14.57
CA LYS A 522 1.43 -16.08 -15.80
C LYS A 522 -0.07 -16.35 -15.63
N ILE A 523 -0.70 -15.59 -14.73
CA ILE A 523 -2.14 -15.63 -14.47
C ILE A 523 -2.75 -14.36 -15.06
N ASP A 524 -3.80 -14.53 -15.85
CA ASP A 524 -4.65 -13.42 -16.26
C ASP A 524 -5.60 -13.08 -15.11
N ALA A 525 -5.25 -12.06 -14.33
CA ALA A 525 -6.01 -11.66 -13.16
C ALA A 525 -7.45 -11.27 -13.52
N HIS A 526 -7.67 -10.62 -14.67
CA HIS A 526 -9.01 -10.23 -15.11
C HIS A 526 -9.90 -11.43 -15.44
N SER A 527 -9.32 -12.57 -15.82
CA SER A 527 -10.09 -13.79 -16.11
C SER A 527 -10.46 -14.57 -14.83
N VAL A 528 -9.61 -14.51 -13.80
CA VAL A 528 -9.80 -15.34 -12.59
C VAL A 528 -10.48 -14.60 -11.44
N VAL A 529 -10.41 -13.26 -11.44
CA VAL A 529 -11.11 -12.45 -10.42
C VAL A 529 -12.54 -12.19 -10.90
N PRO A 530 -13.56 -12.61 -10.16
CA PRO A 530 -14.96 -12.49 -10.59
C PRO A 530 -15.47 -11.05 -10.55
N ARG A 531 -14.83 -10.16 -9.78
CA ARG A 531 -15.21 -8.76 -9.63
C ARG A 531 -14.43 -7.83 -10.54
N THR A 532 -14.89 -6.57 -10.66
CA THR A 532 -14.23 -5.55 -11.46
C THR A 532 -12.84 -5.25 -10.88
N LEU A 533 -11.82 -5.36 -11.72
CA LEU A 533 -10.46 -4.90 -11.46
C LEU A 533 -10.24 -3.55 -12.14
N ASP A 534 -9.53 -2.66 -11.45
CA ASP A 534 -9.12 -1.35 -11.98
C ASP A 534 -7.66 -1.36 -12.45
N SER A 535 -7.03 -2.52 -12.40
CA SER A 535 -5.64 -2.76 -12.77
C SER A 535 -5.45 -2.83 -14.29
N VAL A 536 -4.32 -2.33 -14.76
CA VAL A 536 -3.81 -2.58 -16.13
C VAL A 536 -2.43 -3.23 -16.06
N ALA A 537 -2.01 -3.80 -17.19
CA ALA A 537 -0.74 -4.48 -17.31
C ALA A 537 0.45 -3.54 -17.06
N LEU A 538 1.47 -4.01 -16.30
CA LEU A 538 2.75 -3.32 -16.12
C LEU A 538 3.91 -4.02 -16.83
N LEU A 539 3.84 -5.33 -17.00
CA LEU A 539 4.90 -6.12 -17.62
C LEU A 539 5.32 -5.61 -19.02
N PRO A 540 4.41 -5.12 -19.88
CA PRO A 540 4.79 -4.54 -21.16
C PRO A 540 5.78 -3.38 -21.04
N TYR A 541 5.67 -2.52 -20.03
CA TYR A 541 6.64 -1.44 -19.79
C TYR A 541 8.02 -1.96 -19.43
N LEU A 542 8.11 -3.12 -18.78
CA LEU A 542 9.39 -3.71 -18.41
C LEU A 542 10.09 -4.36 -19.61
N THR A 543 9.32 -5.02 -20.46
CA THR A 543 9.85 -5.83 -21.58
C THR A 543 10.04 -5.05 -22.88
N ASN A 544 9.29 -3.94 -23.05
CA ASN A 544 9.36 -3.08 -24.23
C ASN A 544 9.63 -1.62 -23.82
N PRO A 545 10.85 -1.09 -24.08
CA PRO A 545 11.18 0.31 -23.79
C PRO A 545 10.31 1.34 -24.50
N ASP A 546 9.75 0.98 -25.66
CA ASP A 546 8.91 1.87 -26.48
C ASP A 546 7.39 1.62 -26.26
N GLN A 547 7.04 0.99 -25.14
CA GLN A 547 5.64 0.74 -24.79
C GLN A 547 4.86 2.04 -24.68
N ALA A 548 3.81 2.18 -25.47
CA ALA A 548 2.87 3.28 -25.38
C ALA A 548 2.07 3.21 -24.06
N SER A 549 1.43 4.33 -23.69
CA SER A 549 0.59 4.38 -22.49
C SER A 549 -0.51 3.31 -22.53
N LEU A 550 -0.64 2.58 -21.44
CA LEU A 550 -1.69 1.57 -21.25
C LEU A 550 -2.88 2.14 -20.45
N ARG A 551 -2.66 3.25 -19.73
CA ARG A 551 -3.72 4.00 -19.06
C ARG A 551 -4.06 5.27 -19.80
N THR A 552 -5.34 5.57 -19.90
CA THR A 552 -5.85 6.85 -20.45
C THR A 552 -6.28 7.81 -19.36
N ILE A 553 -6.58 7.29 -18.18
CA ILE A 553 -6.90 8.05 -16.96
C ILE A 553 -6.17 7.47 -15.76
N ASN A 554 -5.96 8.30 -14.74
CA ASN A 554 -5.58 7.86 -13.40
C ASN A 554 -6.62 8.36 -12.40
N PHE A 555 -6.86 7.60 -11.33
CA PHE A 555 -7.86 7.89 -10.32
C PHE A 555 -7.32 7.65 -8.92
N THR A 556 -7.75 8.47 -7.98
CA THR A 556 -7.49 8.30 -6.56
C THR A 556 -8.68 8.77 -5.74
N GLN A 557 -8.85 8.20 -4.56
CA GLN A 557 -9.99 8.49 -3.70
C GLN A 557 -9.61 8.33 -2.22
N GLY A 558 -10.04 9.29 -1.41
CA GLY A 558 -9.98 9.24 0.04
C GLY A 558 -11.27 9.75 0.66
N GLY A 559 -11.46 9.51 1.94
CA GLY A 559 -12.66 9.95 2.64
C GLY A 559 -12.75 9.34 4.03
N PHE A 560 -13.95 9.25 4.56
CA PHE A 560 -14.21 8.58 5.82
C PHE A 560 -14.56 7.11 5.61
N ASN A 561 -13.99 6.26 6.44
CA ASN A 561 -14.54 4.93 6.66
C ASN A 561 -15.85 5.02 7.45
N ILE A 562 -16.71 4.01 7.31
CA ILE A 562 -17.93 3.90 8.12
C ILE A 562 -17.53 3.48 9.54
N GLN A 563 -17.98 4.23 10.55
CA GLN A 563 -17.59 3.99 11.94
C GLN A 563 -18.72 3.38 12.75
N ALA A 564 -18.37 2.44 13.63
CA ALA A 564 -19.34 1.67 14.41
C ALA A 564 -20.21 2.53 15.33
N ASN A 565 -19.67 3.62 15.89
CA ASN A 565 -20.35 4.46 16.86
C ASN A 565 -20.68 5.86 16.33
N GLY A 566 -20.62 6.07 15.01
CA GLY A 566 -20.87 7.37 14.39
C GLY A 566 -19.86 8.45 14.75
N GLY A 567 -18.84 8.10 15.53
CA GLY A 567 -17.79 9.02 15.96
C GLY A 567 -16.57 8.92 15.06
N HIS A 568 -16.09 10.06 14.60
CA HIS A 568 -14.81 10.15 13.94
C HIS A 568 -13.71 10.44 14.96
N ASN A 569 -12.49 9.95 14.71
CA ASN A 569 -11.35 10.28 15.55
C ASN A 569 -10.92 11.75 15.41
N ALA A 570 -11.24 12.42 14.29
CA ALA A 570 -11.21 13.87 14.16
C ALA A 570 -12.31 14.49 15.05
N PRO A 571 -12.25 15.77 15.40
CA PRO A 571 -11.67 16.85 14.60
C PRO A 571 -10.25 17.27 14.99
N CYS A 572 -9.47 17.60 13.99
CA CYS A 572 -8.18 18.26 14.14
C CYS A 572 -8.26 19.67 13.57
N VAL A 573 -8.02 20.68 14.41
CA VAL A 573 -8.12 22.10 14.04
C VAL A 573 -6.74 22.67 13.79
N PHE A 574 -6.50 23.20 12.57
CA PHE A 574 -5.24 23.81 12.17
C PHE A 574 -5.32 25.33 12.20
N SER A 575 -4.38 25.95 12.90
CA SER A 575 -4.23 27.42 12.96
C SER A 575 -5.54 28.18 13.25
N ALA A 576 -6.49 27.55 13.92
CA ALA A 576 -7.85 28.05 14.16
C ALA A 576 -8.66 28.44 12.90
N SER A 577 -8.20 28.04 11.71
CA SER A 577 -8.81 28.42 10.41
C SER A 577 -9.41 27.26 9.65
N SER A 578 -8.92 26.04 9.85
CA SER A 578 -9.43 24.84 9.19
C SER A 578 -9.54 23.64 10.14
N CYS A 579 -10.39 22.69 9.81
CA CYS A 579 -10.61 21.48 10.58
C CYS A 579 -10.66 20.26 9.66
N SER A 580 -9.89 19.24 9.98
CA SER A 580 -9.85 17.99 9.20
C SER A 580 -11.05 17.11 9.52
N GLN A 581 -11.74 16.66 8.48
CA GLN A 581 -12.78 15.63 8.51
C GLN A 581 -12.24 14.24 8.18
N VAL A 582 -11.06 14.16 7.63
CA VAL A 582 -10.41 12.87 7.35
C VAL A 582 -10.04 12.23 8.68
N PRO A 583 -10.29 10.93 8.89
CA PRO A 583 -9.92 10.24 10.12
C PRO A 583 -8.43 10.39 10.41
N ILE A 584 -8.13 10.99 11.54
CA ILE A 584 -6.76 11.31 11.95
C ILE A 584 -6.66 11.06 13.45
N SER A 585 -5.61 10.40 13.89
CA SER A 585 -5.37 10.19 15.29
C SER A 585 -4.90 11.48 15.98
N LYS A 586 -5.04 11.54 17.31
CA LYS A 586 -4.56 12.68 18.10
C LYS A 586 -3.07 12.96 17.87
N SER A 587 -2.25 11.92 17.82
CA SER A 587 -0.81 12.06 17.56
C SER A 587 -0.53 12.65 16.19
N VAL A 588 -1.16 12.13 15.14
CA VAL A 588 -1.02 12.64 13.77
C VAL A 588 -1.50 14.08 13.66
N CYS A 589 -2.61 14.44 14.33
CA CYS A 589 -3.10 15.82 14.40
C CYS A 589 -2.04 16.75 15.00
N GLN A 590 -1.48 16.37 16.14
CA GLN A 590 -0.48 17.17 16.83
C GLN A 590 0.85 17.23 16.08
N ASP A 591 1.27 16.15 15.45
CA ASP A 591 2.48 16.07 14.63
C ASP A 591 2.41 17.01 13.41
N ASN A 592 1.20 17.26 12.90
CA ASN A 592 0.96 18.22 11.82
C ASN A 592 0.72 19.65 12.30
N GLY A 593 0.95 19.93 13.60
CA GLY A 593 0.73 21.26 14.18
C GLY A 593 -0.73 21.62 14.40
N GLY A 594 -1.63 20.64 14.37
CA GLY A 594 -3.04 20.80 14.67
C GLY A 594 -3.32 20.71 16.17
N VAL A 595 -4.46 21.25 16.58
CA VAL A 595 -5.02 21.13 17.93
C VAL A 595 -6.11 20.07 17.89
N TRP A 596 -5.95 19.03 18.70
CA TRP A 596 -6.92 17.96 18.81
C TRP A 596 -8.14 18.39 19.62
N TRP A 597 -9.31 18.41 18.97
CA TRP A 597 -10.60 18.72 19.57
C TRP A 597 -11.48 17.48 19.75
N GLY A 598 -10.98 16.32 19.40
CA GLY A 598 -11.67 15.05 19.55
C GLY A 598 -11.73 14.53 20.98
N SER A 599 -11.97 13.25 21.14
CA SER A 599 -12.08 12.60 22.45
C SER A 599 -10.87 12.90 23.34
N GLY A 600 -11.14 13.27 24.59
CA GLY A 600 -10.11 13.66 25.56
C GLY A 600 -9.65 15.11 25.48
N TYR A 601 -10.30 15.95 24.66
CA TYR A 601 -10.07 17.39 24.66
C TYR A 601 -10.72 18.04 25.88
N THR A 602 -9.96 18.85 26.62
CA THR A 602 -10.38 19.37 27.92
C THR A 602 -10.22 20.88 28.05
N ASP A 603 -9.98 21.62 26.97
CA ASP A 603 -9.84 23.07 27.04
C ASP A 603 -11.20 23.72 27.33
N SER A 604 -11.37 24.10 28.59
CA SER A 604 -12.62 24.70 29.09
C SER A 604 -12.91 26.10 28.55
N THR A 605 -11.98 26.70 27.80
CA THR A 605 -12.24 27.99 27.13
C THR A 605 -13.06 27.82 25.87
N VAL A 606 -13.14 26.58 25.36
CA VAL A 606 -13.79 26.28 24.08
C VAL A 606 -14.91 25.26 24.24
N ILE A 607 -14.76 24.28 25.15
CA ILE A 607 -15.76 23.25 25.40
C ILE A 607 -16.61 23.68 26.62
N PRO A 608 -17.95 23.70 26.53
CA PRO A 608 -18.82 23.91 27.68
C PRO A 608 -18.52 22.93 28.81
N ASN A 609 -18.66 23.38 30.04
CA ASN A 609 -18.39 22.57 31.23
C ASN A 609 -19.07 21.20 31.18
N GLY A 610 -18.28 20.14 31.15
CA GLY A 610 -18.74 18.75 31.22
C GLY A 610 -18.74 17.97 29.90
N GLU A 611 -18.43 18.58 28.76
CA GLU A 611 -18.28 17.87 27.49
C GLU A 611 -16.83 17.36 27.29
N VAL A 612 -16.69 16.20 26.64
CA VAL A 612 -15.40 15.51 26.50
C VAL A 612 -15.05 15.36 25.03
N GLY A 613 -14.80 16.50 24.38
CA GLY A 613 -14.45 16.54 22.96
C GLY A 613 -15.64 16.44 22.01
N TYR A 614 -15.35 16.54 20.73
CA TYR A 614 -16.31 16.52 19.64
C TYR A 614 -16.02 15.38 18.69
N ASP A 615 -17.03 14.92 17.98
CA ASP A 615 -16.96 13.81 17.03
C ASP A 615 -16.77 14.25 15.56
N SER A 616 -16.95 15.55 15.28
CA SER A 616 -16.87 16.07 13.92
C SER A 616 -16.46 17.54 13.87
N CYS A 617 -15.91 17.97 12.75
CA CYS A 617 -15.65 19.38 12.48
C CYS A 617 -16.94 20.22 12.39
N TYR A 618 -18.06 19.59 12.08
CA TYR A 618 -19.37 20.24 12.15
C TYR A 618 -19.68 20.62 13.60
N ALA A 619 -19.52 19.70 14.56
CA ALA A 619 -19.73 19.96 15.98
C ALA A 619 -18.74 21.01 16.54
N VAL A 620 -17.52 21.06 16.02
CA VAL A 620 -16.57 22.14 16.34
C VAL A 620 -17.13 23.50 15.90
N ASN A 621 -17.65 23.62 14.69
CA ASN A 621 -18.23 24.85 14.17
C ASN A 621 -19.49 25.26 14.93
N GLU A 622 -20.33 24.29 15.30
CA GLU A 622 -21.47 24.53 16.17
C GLU A 622 -21.05 25.10 17.53
N ALA A 623 -20.04 24.49 18.17
CA ALA A 623 -19.51 24.97 19.45
C ALA A 623 -18.93 26.38 19.32
N LYS A 624 -18.17 26.64 18.24
CA LYS A 624 -17.61 27.97 17.96
C LYS A 624 -18.70 29.03 17.74
N TYR A 625 -19.76 28.67 17.02
CA TYR A 625 -20.94 29.54 16.82
C TYR A 625 -21.63 29.86 18.14
N ILE A 626 -21.89 28.85 18.97
CA ILE A 626 -22.51 29.05 20.30
C ILE A 626 -21.64 29.97 21.17
N GLN A 627 -20.31 29.79 21.13
CA GLN A 627 -19.37 30.60 21.90
C GLN A 627 -19.30 32.06 21.43
N ALA A 628 -19.23 32.28 20.11
CA ALA A 628 -19.09 33.64 19.54
C ALA A 628 -20.43 34.37 19.43
N GLY A 629 -21.51 33.64 19.29
CA GLY A 629 -22.84 34.19 18.99
C GLY A 629 -23.05 34.57 17.51
N ASP A 630 -22.03 34.28 16.67
CA ASP A 630 -22.08 34.56 15.22
C ASP A 630 -21.14 33.62 14.45
N MET A 631 -21.03 33.79 13.13
CA MET A 631 -20.22 32.97 12.23
C MET A 631 -18.75 33.44 12.09
N SER A 632 -18.28 34.38 12.90
CA SER A 632 -17.00 35.06 12.70
C SER A 632 -15.78 34.18 12.97
N ASN A 633 -15.94 33.13 13.76
CA ASN A 633 -14.84 32.24 14.17
C ASN A 633 -14.94 30.80 13.60
N GLN A 634 -15.75 30.60 12.59
CA GLN A 634 -15.90 29.30 11.95
C GLN A 634 -14.60 28.83 11.32
N VAL A 635 -14.37 27.53 11.39
CA VAL A 635 -13.26 26.88 10.68
C VAL A 635 -13.76 26.29 9.37
N THR A 636 -12.93 26.36 8.33
CA THR A 636 -13.20 25.67 7.07
C THR A 636 -13.07 24.16 7.29
N ILE A 637 -14.13 23.42 6.98
CA ILE A 637 -14.11 21.96 7.07
C ILE A 637 -13.38 21.41 5.85
N ILE A 638 -12.25 20.71 6.08
CA ILE A 638 -11.52 20.02 5.02
C ILE A 638 -12.41 18.90 4.49
N PRO A 639 -12.35 18.56 3.17
CA PRO A 639 -13.24 17.60 2.54
C PRO A 639 -13.43 16.31 3.31
N GLY A 640 -14.68 15.89 3.51
CA GLY A 640 -15.04 14.60 4.11
C GLY A 640 -14.81 13.44 3.16
N SER A 641 -14.88 13.69 1.84
CA SER A 641 -14.40 12.80 0.80
C SER A 641 -13.78 13.58 -0.34
N THR A 642 -12.83 12.98 -1.00
CA THR A 642 -12.12 13.56 -2.13
C THR A 642 -11.89 12.52 -3.20
N ASN A 643 -12.27 12.85 -4.44
CA ASN A 643 -12.05 12.04 -5.61
C ASN A 643 -11.21 12.84 -6.60
N ALA A 644 -10.17 12.26 -7.16
CA ALA A 644 -9.45 12.91 -8.23
C ALA A 644 -9.27 11.99 -9.43
N ILE A 645 -9.47 12.56 -10.61
CA ILE A 645 -9.26 11.89 -11.90
C ILE A 645 -8.39 12.78 -12.79
N ARG A 646 -7.51 12.16 -13.56
CA ARG A 646 -6.65 12.89 -14.49
C ARG A 646 -6.45 12.14 -15.81
N ASN A 647 -6.11 12.90 -16.83
CA ASN A 647 -5.41 12.42 -18.03
C ASN A 647 -3.94 12.87 -17.98
N ASP A 648 -3.24 12.82 -19.11
CA ASP A 648 -1.82 13.22 -19.17
C ASP A 648 -1.58 14.69 -18.81
N LYS A 649 -2.56 15.56 -19.00
CA LYS A 649 -2.38 17.02 -18.90
C LYS A 649 -3.26 17.69 -17.86
N TYR A 650 -4.45 17.18 -17.63
CA TYR A 650 -5.44 17.81 -16.74
C TYR A 650 -5.85 16.90 -15.60
N LYS A 651 -6.17 17.51 -14.47
CA LYS A 651 -6.66 16.86 -13.26
C LYS A 651 -7.93 17.56 -12.77
N LEU A 652 -8.95 16.77 -12.48
CA LEU A 652 -10.20 17.19 -11.84
C LEU A 652 -10.25 16.59 -10.45
N ILE A 653 -10.44 17.43 -9.44
CA ILE A 653 -10.70 17.03 -8.06
C ILE A 653 -12.16 17.36 -7.73
N GLN A 654 -12.88 16.40 -7.17
CA GLN A 654 -14.19 16.56 -6.57
C GLN A 654 -14.06 16.43 -5.06
N ASN A 655 -14.46 17.48 -4.34
CA ASN A 655 -14.44 17.49 -2.89
C ASN A 655 -15.86 17.56 -2.34
N GLU A 656 -16.14 16.73 -1.35
CA GLU A 656 -17.36 16.81 -0.54
C GLU A 656 -16.99 17.41 0.81
N THR A 657 -17.60 18.54 1.14
CA THR A 657 -17.39 19.23 2.42
C THR A 657 -18.68 19.27 3.21
N GLN A 658 -18.53 19.26 4.52
CA GLN A 658 -19.63 19.48 5.44
C GLN A 658 -19.61 20.94 5.91
N THR A 659 -20.73 21.63 5.77
CA THR A 659 -20.85 23.03 6.24
C THR A 659 -21.82 23.11 7.40
N PHE A 660 -21.49 23.94 8.38
CA PHE A 660 -22.38 24.29 9.48
C PHE A 660 -23.37 25.37 9.01
N ASP A 661 -24.66 25.16 9.27
CA ASP A 661 -25.72 26.16 9.04
C ASP A 661 -26.52 26.35 10.33
N PRO A 662 -26.34 27.48 11.03
CA PRO A 662 -27.04 27.74 12.27
C PRO A 662 -28.56 27.92 12.11
N SER A 663 -29.02 28.12 10.91
CA SER A 663 -30.46 28.24 10.62
C SER A 663 -31.14 26.90 10.33
N SER A 664 -30.32 25.85 10.12
CA SER A 664 -30.82 24.52 9.85
C SER A 664 -31.33 23.84 11.12
N THR A 665 -32.54 23.30 11.04
CA THR A 665 -33.08 22.41 12.07
C THR A 665 -32.71 20.95 11.85
N ALA A 666 -31.95 20.68 10.80
CA ALA A 666 -31.46 19.34 10.50
C ALA A 666 -30.30 18.97 11.43
N VAL A 667 -30.33 17.76 11.97
CA VAL A 667 -29.30 17.21 12.82
C VAL A 667 -28.05 16.82 12.00
N ALA A 668 -28.17 16.81 10.67
CA ALA A 668 -27.10 16.43 9.75
C ALA A 668 -26.44 17.64 9.09
N PRO A 669 -25.12 17.60 8.87
CA PRO A 669 -24.43 18.69 8.14
C PRO A 669 -24.93 18.81 6.71
N ASN A 670 -24.85 20.02 6.17
CA ASN A 670 -25.13 20.28 4.77
C ASN A 670 -23.89 19.85 3.94
N ILE A 671 -24.08 18.91 3.01
CA ILE A 671 -23.01 18.42 2.13
C ILE A 671 -22.93 19.30 0.90
N VAL A 672 -21.75 19.86 0.67
CA VAL A 672 -21.46 20.69 -0.52
C VAL A 672 -20.42 19.96 -1.37
N VAL A 673 -20.76 19.73 -2.63
CA VAL A 673 -19.85 19.20 -3.63
C VAL A 673 -19.21 20.35 -4.40
N SER A 674 -17.88 20.37 -4.42
CA SER A 674 -17.10 21.36 -5.16
C SER A 674 -16.11 20.69 -6.09
N TYR A 675 -15.69 21.42 -7.12
CA TYR A 675 -14.75 20.93 -8.13
C TYR A 675 -13.59 21.90 -8.28
N GLU A 676 -12.38 21.33 -8.38
CA GLU A 676 -11.16 22.05 -8.72
C GLU A 676 -10.55 21.43 -9.96
N PHE A 677 -10.08 22.26 -10.88
CA PHE A 677 -9.54 21.79 -12.16
C PHE A 677 -8.16 22.40 -12.43
N PHE A 678 -7.21 21.55 -12.75
CA PHE A 678 -5.80 21.91 -12.87
C PHE A 678 -5.21 21.43 -14.18
N GLU A 679 -4.22 22.17 -14.69
CA GLU A 679 -3.24 21.65 -15.64
C GLU A 679 -2.02 21.20 -14.85
N ILE A 680 -1.60 19.95 -15.02
CA ILE A 680 -0.51 19.31 -14.28
C ILE A 680 0.57 18.78 -15.22
N ASP A 681 1.80 18.72 -14.74
CA ASP A 681 2.93 18.08 -15.43
C ASP A 681 3.83 17.38 -14.42
N GLN A 682 4.00 16.07 -14.59
CA GLN A 682 4.85 15.21 -13.75
C GLN A 682 6.10 14.73 -14.51
N ALA A 683 6.22 15.04 -15.80
CA ALA A 683 7.31 14.57 -16.64
C ALA A 683 8.61 15.39 -16.49
N THR A 684 8.51 16.61 -15.95
CA THR A 684 9.65 17.52 -15.82
C THR A 684 10.24 17.50 -14.41
N PRO A 685 11.51 17.87 -14.23
CA PRO A 685 12.13 18.02 -12.91
C PRO A 685 11.47 19.10 -12.03
N LEU A 686 10.80 20.08 -12.65
CA LEU A 686 10.00 21.08 -11.96
C LEU A 686 8.53 20.77 -12.25
N PRO A 687 7.87 19.97 -11.40
CA PRO A 687 6.52 19.54 -11.68
C PRO A 687 5.54 20.71 -11.60
N LYS A 688 4.52 20.67 -12.46
CA LYS A 688 3.37 21.53 -12.33
C LYS A 688 2.37 20.84 -11.39
N LEU A 689 2.31 21.34 -10.17
CA LEU A 689 1.46 20.79 -9.12
C LEU A 689 0.04 21.39 -9.18
N ASP A 690 -0.82 20.86 -8.36
CA ASP A 690 -2.23 21.23 -8.23
C ASP A 690 -2.50 22.01 -6.94
N ASP A 691 -1.72 23.05 -6.69
CA ASP A 691 -2.00 23.97 -5.60
C ASP A 691 -3.26 24.78 -5.90
N PRO A 692 -4.13 25.06 -4.92
CA PRO A 692 -5.42 25.70 -5.15
C PRO A 692 -5.37 27.06 -5.85
N ASP A 693 -4.31 27.81 -5.64
CA ASP A 693 -4.07 29.09 -6.34
C ASP A 693 -3.73 28.92 -7.82
N LEU A 694 -3.38 27.69 -8.24
CA LEU A 694 -3.12 27.32 -9.63
C LEU A 694 -4.34 26.74 -10.35
N ALA A 695 -5.49 26.62 -9.66
CA ALA A 695 -6.71 26.11 -10.25
C ALA A 695 -7.16 26.97 -11.43
N ILE A 696 -7.54 26.30 -12.53
CA ILE A 696 -8.05 26.96 -13.73
C ILE A 696 -9.40 27.58 -13.40
N GLN A 697 -9.51 28.88 -13.61
CA GLN A 697 -10.72 29.62 -13.24
C GLN A 697 -11.81 29.48 -14.31
N THR A 698 -13.07 29.46 -13.86
CA THR A 698 -14.25 29.50 -14.73
C THR A 698 -14.46 30.92 -15.33
N PRO A 699 -15.05 31.05 -16.55
CA PRO A 699 -15.60 29.99 -17.40
C PRO A 699 -14.53 29.24 -18.19
N TYR A 700 -14.62 27.91 -18.27
CA TYR A 700 -13.75 27.11 -19.13
C TYR A 700 -14.11 27.29 -20.60
N THR A 701 -13.11 27.27 -21.48
CA THR A 701 -13.31 27.43 -22.94
C THR A 701 -12.36 26.49 -23.71
N GLY A 702 -12.68 26.22 -24.98
CA GLY A 702 -11.82 25.49 -25.91
C GLY A 702 -11.39 24.11 -25.39
N GLU A 703 -10.11 23.79 -25.47
CA GLU A 703 -9.50 22.54 -25.03
C GLU A 703 -9.74 22.27 -23.53
N VAL A 704 -9.65 23.29 -22.70
CA VAL A 704 -9.86 23.21 -21.24
C VAL A 704 -11.28 22.74 -20.92
N LEU A 705 -12.29 23.30 -21.57
CA LEU A 705 -13.69 22.87 -21.40
C LEU A 705 -13.90 21.44 -21.88
N THR A 706 -13.29 21.06 -22.99
CA THR A 706 -13.40 19.70 -23.52
C THR A 706 -12.79 18.69 -22.54
N ALA A 707 -11.60 18.98 -22.01
CA ALA A 707 -10.94 18.14 -21.05
C ALA A 707 -11.69 18.02 -19.72
N TYR A 708 -12.24 19.14 -19.23
CA TYR A 708 -13.09 19.15 -18.04
C TYR A 708 -14.31 18.24 -18.21
N ASN A 709 -15.05 18.39 -19.31
CA ASN A 709 -16.26 17.61 -19.58
C ASN A 709 -15.93 16.10 -19.73
N ASP A 710 -14.83 15.75 -20.40
CA ASP A 710 -14.39 14.37 -20.54
C ASP A 710 -14.05 13.75 -19.19
N LEU A 711 -13.24 14.41 -18.37
CA LEU A 711 -12.85 13.92 -17.05
C LEU A 711 -14.05 13.86 -16.09
N TYR A 712 -14.94 14.86 -16.14
CA TYR A 712 -16.16 14.85 -15.34
C TYR A 712 -17.05 13.65 -15.69
N ALA A 713 -17.30 13.42 -16.99
CA ALA A 713 -18.12 12.28 -17.43
C ALA A 713 -17.50 10.94 -17.04
N LYS A 714 -16.18 10.79 -17.17
CA LYS A 714 -15.44 9.58 -16.75
C LYS A 714 -15.50 9.39 -15.24
N LEU A 715 -15.34 10.46 -14.45
CA LEU A 715 -15.47 10.40 -12.99
C LEU A 715 -16.88 9.91 -12.59
N GLN A 716 -17.93 10.50 -13.15
CA GLN A 716 -19.30 10.08 -12.83
C GLN A 716 -19.56 8.62 -13.23
N SER A 717 -19.02 8.18 -14.38
CA SER A 717 -19.13 6.79 -14.81
C SER A 717 -18.38 5.83 -13.89
N LEU A 718 -17.19 6.21 -13.42
CA LEU A 718 -16.39 5.40 -12.51
C LEU A 718 -17.07 5.19 -11.16
N LEU A 719 -17.66 6.24 -10.62
CA LEU A 719 -18.30 6.21 -9.29
C LEU A 719 -19.54 5.29 -9.23
N VAL A 720 -20.11 4.88 -10.37
CA VAL A 720 -21.28 3.99 -10.44
C VAL A 720 -21.02 2.67 -11.19
N SER A 721 -19.77 2.32 -11.39
CA SER A 721 -19.39 1.33 -12.42
C SER A 721 -19.53 -0.14 -12.03
N GLU A 722 -19.77 -0.49 -10.76
CA GLU A 722 -19.99 -1.90 -10.39
C GLU A 722 -21.46 -2.16 -10.05
N PRO A 723 -22.19 -2.93 -10.86
CA PRO A 723 -23.58 -3.22 -10.57
C PRO A 723 -23.75 -4.03 -9.29
N TYR A 724 -24.70 -3.64 -8.47
CA TYR A 724 -25.08 -4.39 -7.28
C TYR A 724 -25.58 -5.79 -7.66
N CYS A 725 -25.18 -6.80 -6.92
CA CYS A 725 -25.56 -8.19 -7.10
C CYS A 725 -26.30 -8.67 -5.84
N PRO A 726 -27.64 -8.51 -5.74
CA PRO A 726 -28.36 -8.86 -4.54
C PRO A 726 -28.31 -10.37 -4.29
N GLY A 727 -27.92 -10.74 -3.08
CA GLY A 727 -27.80 -12.13 -2.64
C GLY A 727 -26.41 -12.75 -2.81
N ASP A 728 -25.48 -12.09 -3.51
CA ASP A 728 -24.09 -12.52 -3.68
C ASP A 728 -23.23 -11.97 -2.53
N GLY A 729 -23.17 -12.69 -1.43
CA GLY A 729 -22.42 -12.28 -0.26
C GLY A 729 -20.93 -12.65 -0.32
N ASN A 730 -20.60 -13.74 -1.00
CA ASN A 730 -19.20 -14.14 -1.17
C ASN A 730 -18.48 -13.40 -2.34
N ASN A 731 -19.19 -12.51 -3.02
CA ASN A 731 -18.70 -11.66 -4.09
C ASN A 731 -18.13 -12.43 -5.31
N ASP A 732 -18.62 -13.64 -5.58
CA ASP A 732 -18.22 -14.43 -6.75
C ASP A 732 -19.08 -14.17 -8.00
N ARG A 733 -20.05 -13.27 -7.91
CA ARG A 733 -21.02 -12.85 -8.96
C ARG A 733 -22.04 -13.92 -9.32
N VAL A 734 -22.19 -14.95 -8.49
CA VAL A 734 -23.18 -16.02 -8.66
C VAL A 734 -23.92 -16.23 -7.37
N VAL A 735 -25.23 -15.98 -7.35
CA VAL A 735 -26.05 -16.26 -6.17
C VAL A 735 -26.43 -17.74 -6.16
N ASN A 736 -25.94 -18.49 -5.18
CA ASN A 736 -26.11 -19.93 -5.11
C ASN A 736 -26.20 -20.48 -3.67
N ALA A 737 -26.13 -21.79 -3.53
CA ALA A 737 -26.21 -22.45 -2.22
C ALA A 737 -25.04 -22.09 -1.28
N GLU A 738 -23.90 -21.65 -1.80
CA GLU A 738 -22.75 -21.23 -0.99
C GLU A 738 -23.07 -19.94 -0.23
N ASP A 739 -23.72 -18.97 -0.89
CA ASP A 739 -24.18 -17.75 -0.21
C ASP A 739 -25.11 -18.06 0.92
N MET A 740 -26.07 -18.96 0.71
CA MET A 740 -26.98 -19.38 1.76
C MET A 740 -26.28 -20.07 2.94
N LEU A 741 -25.33 -20.95 2.65
CA LEU A 741 -24.55 -21.64 3.70
C LEU A 741 -23.67 -20.68 4.47
N ASN A 742 -23.06 -19.71 3.82
CA ASN A 742 -22.26 -18.69 4.48
C ASN A 742 -23.13 -17.76 5.31
N TRP A 743 -24.29 -17.34 4.79
CA TRP A 743 -25.27 -16.57 5.56
C TRP A 743 -25.72 -17.29 6.84
N TYR A 744 -25.95 -18.60 6.81
CA TYR A 744 -26.30 -19.38 8.01
C TYR A 744 -25.23 -19.33 9.09
N LYS A 745 -23.95 -19.20 8.74
CA LYS A 745 -22.84 -19.11 9.70
C LYS A 745 -22.84 -17.82 10.50
N ILE A 746 -23.40 -16.75 9.93
CA ILE A 746 -23.38 -15.40 10.48
C ILE A 746 -24.78 -14.86 10.81
N TYR A 747 -25.79 -15.70 10.78
CA TYR A 747 -27.15 -15.32 11.13
C TYR A 747 -27.23 -14.74 12.55
N ASN A 748 -27.86 -13.58 12.68
CA ASN A 748 -27.93 -12.77 13.90
C ASN A 748 -26.63 -12.12 14.36
N PHE A 749 -25.57 -12.13 13.57
CA PHE A 749 -24.40 -11.31 13.89
C PHE A 749 -24.69 -9.85 13.60
N ALA A 750 -24.23 -8.99 14.51
CA ALA A 750 -24.27 -7.56 14.28
C ALA A 750 -23.27 -7.21 13.18
N GLU A 751 -23.71 -6.46 12.21
CA GLU A 751 -22.89 -6.06 11.06
C GLU A 751 -21.65 -5.26 11.47
N SER A 752 -21.80 -4.38 12.47
CA SER A 752 -20.71 -3.61 13.03
C SER A 752 -19.65 -4.42 13.77
N SER A 753 -19.95 -5.68 14.08
CA SER A 753 -19.09 -6.53 14.89
C SER A 753 -18.23 -7.49 14.07
N ASP A 754 -18.55 -7.70 12.78
CA ASP A 754 -17.87 -8.73 12.00
C ASP A 754 -17.88 -8.44 10.49
N ILE A 755 -16.69 -8.54 9.85
CA ILE A 755 -16.51 -8.42 8.40
C ILE A 755 -17.31 -9.47 7.61
N TRP A 756 -17.50 -10.65 8.17
CA TRP A 756 -18.30 -11.71 7.54
C TRP A 756 -19.77 -11.36 7.42
N SER A 757 -20.33 -10.71 8.45
CA SER A 757 -21.75 -10.33 8.45
C SER A 757 -22.01 -9.11 7.55
N SER A 758 -21.06 -8.20 7.44
CA SER A 758 -21.24 -6.96 6.66
C SER A 758 -21.49 -7.23 5.17
N VAL A 759 -20.89 -8.29 4.60
CA VAL A 759 -21.06 -8.63 3.18
C VAL A 759 -22.38 -9.33 2.86
N TYR A 760 -23.11 -9.79 3.87
CA TYR A 760 -24.41 -10.45 3.74
C TYR A 760 -25.61 -9.58 4.13
N ASN A 761 -25.40 -8.28 4.35
CA ASN A 761 -26.49 -7.33 4.51
C ASN A 761 -26.90 -6.78 3.13
N PHE A 762 -28.03 -7.24 2.61
CA PHE A 762 -28.50 -6.92 1.27
C PHE A 762 -29.59 -5.86 1.22
N MET A 763 -30.07 -5.43 2.37
CA MET A 763 -31.36 -4.72 2.40
C MET A 763 -31.31 -3.24 2.16
N GLU A 764 -30.15 -2.57 2.24
CA GLU A 764 -30.17 -1.13 2.16
C GLU A 764 -28.99 -0.53 1.40
N SER A 765 -29.31 0.26 0.40
CA SER A 765 -28.37 1.15 -0.27
C SER A 765 -28.00 2.30 0.68
N GLY A 766 -26.94 2.15 1.45
CA GLY A 766 -26.29 3.23 2.16
C GLY A 766 -26.66 3.46 3.63
N VAL A 767 -27.56 2.67 4.20
CA VAL A 767 -27.84 2.72 5.64
C VAL A 767 -27.73 1.29 6.20
N TRP A 768 -26.78 1.09 7.07
CA TRP A 768 -26.50 -0.21 7.68
C TRP A 768 -27.53 -0.52 8.78
N SER A 769 -28.29 -1.62 8.61
CA SER A 769 -29.37 -1.96 9.54
C SER A 769 -28.92 -2.70 10.80
N GLY A 770 -27.66 -3.06 10.85
CA GLY A 770 -27.01 -3.54 12.06
C GLY A 770 -27.06 -5.04 12.38
N ILE A 771 -27.87 -5.88 11.75
CA ILE A 771 -27.95 -7.33 12.06
C ILE A 771 -28.30 -8.13 10.80
N THR A 772 -27.52 -9.18 10.49
CA THR A 772 -27.84 -10.15 9.44
C THR A 772 -29.13 -10.90 9.81
N SER A 773 -30.15 -10.81 8.98
CA SER A 773 -31.53 -11.18 9.30
C SER A 773 -32.15 -12.14 8.29
N THR A 774 -33.35 -12.61 8.60
CA THR A 774 -34.16 -13.38 7.65
C THR A 774 -34.55 -12.62 6.41
N THR A 775 -34.46 -11.31 6.43
CA THR A 775 -34.72 -10.47 5.24
C THR A 775 -33.58 -10.61 4.24
N ASP A 776 -32.34 -10.71 4.71
CA ASP A 776 -31.17 -10.99 3.86
C ASP A 776 -31.28 -12.38 3.24
N GLN A 777 -31.73 -13.38 4.02
CA GLN A 777 -32.03 -14.71 3.49
C GLN A 777 -33.01 -14.65 2.33
N GLN A 778 -34.09 -13.88 2.45
CA GLN A 778 -35.08 -13.73 1.39
C GLN A 778 -34.46 -13.13 0.10
N VAL A 779 -33.52 -12.22 0.24
CA VAL A 779 -32.80 -11.67 -0.92
C VAL A 779 -31.98 -12.76 -1.61
N ILE A 780 -31.28 -13.62 -0.86
CA ILE A 780 -30.56 -14.76 -1.45
C ILE A 780 -31.54 -15.70 -2.18
N GLU A 781 -32.63 -16.08 -1.50
CA GLU A 781 -33.65 -16.99 -2.05
C GLU A 781 -34.27 -16.46 -3.35
N GLN A 782 -34.61 -15.17 -3.39
CA GLN A 782 -35.22 -14.52 -4.56
C GLN A 782 -34.29 -14.43 -5.75
N ASN A 783 -32.98 -14.37 -5.52
CA ASN A 783 -31.96 -14.24 -6.54
C ASN A 783 -31.19 -15.55 -6.79
N MET A 784 -31.63 -16.67 -6.21
CA MET A 784 -30.99 -17.97 -6.34
C MET A 784 -30.78 -18.36 -7.80
N ASN A 785 -29.57 -18.81 -8.14
CA ASN A 785 -29.09 -19.14 -9.48
C ASN A 785 -28.97 -17.95 -10.43
N THR A 786 -28.90 -16.74 -9.92
CA THR A 786 -28.59 -15.54 -10.72
C THR A 786 -27.08 -15.42 -10.89
N THR A 787 -26.66 -15.07 -12.12
CA THR A 787 -25.28 -14.65 -12.40
C THR A 787 -25.29 -13.16 -12.72
N CYS A 788 -24.54 -12.39 -11.94
CA CYS A 788 -24.44 -10.96 -12.11
C CYS A 788 -23.32 -10.58 -13.10
N GLN A 789 -23.57 -9.53 -13.87
CA GLN A 789 -22.57 -9.05 -14.82
C GLN A 789 -21.38 -8.43 -14.08
N LYS A 790 -20.19 -8.70 -14.60
CA LYS A 790 -18.95 -8.01 -14.24
C LYS A 790 -18.85 -6.76 -15.09
N SER A 791 -18.60 -5.60 -14.46
CA SER A 791 -18.23 -4.41 -15.23
C SER A 791 -16.75 -4.43 -15.60
N TYR A 792 -16.39 -3.63 -16.57
CA TYR A 792 -14.99 -3.37 -16.89
C TYR A 792 -14.53 -2.10 -16.20
N GLY A 793 -13.31 -2.08 -15.68
CA GLY A 793 -12.69 -0.89 -15.14
C GLY A 793 -12.53 0.19 -16.22
N ILE A 794 -12.56 1.44 -15.83
CA ILE A 794 -12.24 2.59 -16.68
C ILE A 794 -10.77 2.93 -16.43
N TYR A 795 -9.92 2.82 -17.44
CA TYR A 795 -8.49 3.08 -17.37
C TYR A 795 -7.90 3.70 -18.62
#